data_92701f098cc2ec7857996ce66e1d6aeb
#
_entry.id   92701f098cc2ec7857996ce66e1d6aeb
#
_cell.length_a   1.000
_cell.length_b   1.000
_cell.length_c   1.000
_cell.angle_alpha   90.00
_cell.angle_beta   90.00
_cell.angle_gamma   90.00
#
_symmetry.space_group_name_H-M   'P 1'
#
loop_
_entity.id
_entity.type
_entity.pdbx_description
1 polymer ?
#
loop_
_entity_poly.entity_id
_entity_poly.type
_entity_poly.pdbx_seq_one_letter_code
_entity_poly.pdbx_strand_id
1 'polypeptide(L)'
;MTMKSPRTRFRALVTLATAAACVAAIGAVPATAKSPTGYTDARTPIDLRVKDLLKRMTLEEKIGQMDQIAVARVQGDCEWSGGALNETCLKSVLGDYAAGSILSGGGMGPAVNTPAEWAKMVNAVQKYAVDNTRLHIPVLYGVDAVHGHNNVLGATVFPHQIGLGATWDPATVQAASSSTARSVAATGIDWNFAPVADLARDQRWGRYYETFAEDPLLAGTLAAASVTGIESANGAKHVVASVKHFGGYSEPANGHDRVPADVSMRYLQDTLLPSYKQALQAGAKTVMVNSGAINGVPATSSKYLLTKVLREQWGFKGVTVSDWEDVRALQTKYKLAADYPEAIALAVNAGLDMAMEPYFAKEWSTGLKTAVDRGLVSVKRIDESAGRILRMKFELGLFEHPYVDAAKADAAVLGVDKDLARKAAAESQVLLRNEGGVLPVSPTAKKIVVAGSYADDINDQVGGWTIGWQGVPEGVALPGTTVLAGIKEAAPAGTEVVRATTTEDAVAQAKDADLTVVVVGEKAAAEGAADSPRPELSADQQALVKALKAAGKPVVTVVVAGRPLVLGDADGTQGLLMSWLPGSEGGHGVADVLFGAVNPSGRLPVSWPKHLGNAPLYYQQLPGTNGGPESSYDAAYPFGAGLSYTSYSFGAITADKAAVRAGDAVGLKVTVSNTGGKAGDLVVPVYVSRPISDVLTPATRLVAFTKVHLAAGETRTVRLRVLPGTLAVTPGDLDGAGAQRVERGAYTFSAGDKSAAVTVR
;
A
#
# COMPACT_ATOMS: atom_id res chain seq x y z
N MET A 1 53.11 -39.32 28.35
CA MET A 1 52.47 -40.02 29.46
C MET A 1 50.99 -40.04 29.14
N THR A 2 50.56 -40.96 28.32
CA THR A 2 49.93 -42.31 28.53
C THR A 2 48.89 -42.30 29.66
N MET A 3 47.64 -42.50 29.39
CA MET A 3 46.88 -43.74 29.24
C MET A 3 45.38 -43.42 29.11
N LYS A 4 44.67 -43.79 28.05
CA LYS A 4 43.89 -44.99 27.76
C LYS A 4 42.63 -45.23 28.63
N SER A 5 41.52 -45.28 27.94
CA SER A 5 40.19 -45.82 28.16
C SER A 5 40.17 -47.19 28.90
N PRO A 6 39.02 -47.71 29.45
CA PRO A 6 38.15 -48.48 28.54
C PRO A 6 36.61 -48.50 28.82
N ARG A 7 35.95 -49.03 27.80
CA ARG A 7 34.53 -49.46 27.73
C ARG A 7 34.24 -50.64 28.65
N THR A 8 32.98 -50.76 29.19
CA THR A 8 32.44 -52.06 29.53
C THR A 8 30.92 -52.15 29.20
N ARG A 9 30.62 -53.16 28.40
CA ARG A 9 29.26 -53.68 28.12
C ARG A 9 28.89 -54.64 29.25
N PHE A 10 27.57 -54.72 29.62
CA PHE A 10 27.02 -55.93 30.23
C PHE A 10 25.68 -56.31 29.60
N ARG A 11 25.57 -57.58 29.21
CA ARG A 11 24.43 -58.31 28.69
C ARG A 11 23.72 -59.09 29.79
N ALA A 12 22.37 -59.16 29.64
CA ALA A 12 21.42 -60.22 29.81
C ALA A 12 21.48 -61.13 31.06
N LEU A 13 20.34 -61.40 31.65
CA LEU A 13 19.74 -62.77 31.67
C LEU A 13 18.28 -62.76 32.17
N VAL A 14 17.49 -63.64 31.58
CA VAL A 14 16.10 -63.98 31.72
C VAL A 14 15.87 -64.78 32.99
N THR A 15 14.70 -64.67 33.68
CA THR A 15 14.03 -65.80 34.33
C THR A 15 12.50 -65.62 34.30
N LEU A 16 11.79 -66.61 33.76
CA LEU A 16 10.35 -66.84 33.83
C LEU A 16 9.92 -67.29 35.26
N ALA A 17 8.73 -66.85 35.65
CA ALA A 17 7.87 -67.61 36.54
C ALA A 17 6.40 -67.27 36.30
N THR A 18 5.64 -68.25 35.94
CA THR A 18 4.19 -68.35 35.71
C THR A 18 3.39 -68.35 36.99
N ALA A 19 2.25 -67.61 37.00
CA ALA A 19 1.06 -68.07 37.78
C ALA A 19 -0.18 -67.34 37.20
N ALA A 20 -1.17 -68.13 36.85
CA ALA A 20 -2.46 -67.69 36.27
C ALA A 20 -3.41 -67.25 37.39
N ALA A 21 -4.18 -66.18 37.09
CA ALA A 21 -5.48 -65.92 37.68
C ALA A 21 -6.39 -65.18 36.66
N CYS A 22 -7.40 -65.88 36.21
CA CYS A 22 -8.47 -65.34 35.41
C CYS A 22 -9.34 -64.37 36.20
N VAL A 23 -9.45 -63.11 35.77
CA VAL A 23 -10.61 -62.27 36.08
C VAL A 23 -11.01 -61.58 34.77
N ALA A 24 -12.25 -61.84 34.31
CA ALA A 24 -12.85 -61.24 33.16
C ALA A 24 -13.11 -59.75 33.46
N ALA A 25 -12.30 -58.88 32.81
CA ALA A 25 -12.59 -57.47 32.68
C ALA A 25 -13.16 -57.27 31.27
N ILE A 26 -14.44 -56.96 31.20
CA ILE A 26 -15.09 -56.48 29.99
C ILE A 26 -14.36 -55.19 29.57
N GLY A 27 -13.46 -55.32 28.60
CA GLY A 27 -12.80 -54.18 28.01
C GLY A 27 -13.82 -53.31 27.26
N ALA A 28 -14.07 -52.13 27.79
CA ALA A 28 -14.68 -51.07 27.02
C ALA A 28 -13.73 -50.79 25.84
N VAL A 29 -14.12 -51.19 24.63
CA VAL A 29 -13.49 -50.77 23.38
C VAL A 29 -13.54 -49.24 23.38
N PRO A 30 -12.39 -48.52 23.33
CA PRO A 30 -12.43 -47.08 23.17
C PRO A 30 -13.22 -46.83 21.89
N ALA A 31 -14.31 -46.09 22.00
CA ALA A 31 -15.08 -45.61 20.83
C ALA A 31 -14.06 -44.96 19.91
N THR A 32 -13.78 -45.59 18.79
CA THR A 32 -12.94 -44.98 17.75
C THR A 32 -13.60 -43.68 17.40
N ALA A 33 -13.03 -42.57 17.81
CA ALA A 33 -13.45 -41.24 17.41
C ALA A 33 -13.54 -41.27 15.87
N LYS A 34 -14.75 -41.15 15.32
CA LYS A 34 -14.93 -41.07 13.89
C LYS A 34 -13.92 -40.06 13.36
N SER A 35 -13.07 -40.48 12.43
CA SER A 35 -12.17 -39.53 11.75
C SER A 35 -12.95 -38.34 11.28
N PRO A 36 -12.45 -37.10 11.50
CA PRO A 36 -13.13 -35.90 11.06
C PRO A 36 -13.47 -36.01 9.57
N THR A 37 -14.74 -35.87 9.21
CA THR A 37 -15.19 -36.06 7.84
C THR A 37 -16.17 -34.95 7.45
N GLY A 38 -15.90 -34.30 6.33
CA GLY A 38 -16.74 -33.26 5.74
C GLY A 38 -16.24 -31.84 5.96
N TYR A 39 -16.70 -30.93 5.09
CA TYR A 39 -16.24 -29.53 5.08
C TYR A 39 -16.70 -28.72 6.31
N THR A 40 -17.75 -29.15 6.99
CA THR A 40 -18.28 -28.47 8.18
C THR A 40 -17.54 -28.84 9.48
N ASP A 41 -16.69 -29.86 9.47
CA ASP A 41 -15.92 -30.25 10.64
C ASP A 41 -14.58 -29.48 10.66
N ALA A 42 -14.45 -28.53 11.59
CA ALA A 42 -13.24 -27.70 11.75
C ALA A 42 -11.95 -28.50 12.01
N ARG A 43 -12.05 -29.76 12.48
CA ARG A 43 -10.91 -30.65 12.70
C ARG A 43 -10.40 -31.29 11.42
N THR A 44 -11.19 -31.26 10.35
CA THR A 44 -10.78 -31.77 9.03
C THR A 44 -9.76 -30.82 8.41
N PRO A 45 -8.60 -31.31 7.90
CA PRO A 45 -7.64 -30.47 7.21
C PRO A 45 -8.27 -29.68 6.07
N ILE A 46 -7.87 -28.41 5.89
CA ILE A 46 -8.47 -27.47 4.93
C ILE A 46 -8.51 -28.05 3.50
N ASP A 47 -7.44 -28.74 3.06
CA ASP A 47 -7.40 -29.38 1.74
C ASP A 47 -8.53 -30.39 1.53
N LEU A 48 -8.86 -31.15 2.57
CA LEU A 48 -9.95 -32.13 2.52
C LEU A 48 -11.31 -31.44 2.60
N ARG A 49 -11.43 -30.36 3.36
CA ARG A 49 -12.66 -29.53 3.42
C ARG A 49 -12.97 -28.93 2.06
N VAL A 50 -12.00 -28.31 1.43
CA VAL A 50 -12.11 -27.75 0.06
C VAL A 50 -12.54 -28.81 -0.93
N LYS A 51 -11.86 -29.97 -0.93
CA LYS A 51 -12.17 -31.09 -1.84
C LYS A 51 -13.58 -31.64 -1.63
N ASP A 52 -14.04 -31.77 -0.36
CA ASP A 52 -15.38 -32.24 -0.04
C ASP A 52 -16.44 -31.23 -0.50
N LEU A 53 -16.22 -29.93 -0.21
CA LEU A 53 -17.16 -28.88 -0.57
C LEU A 53 -17.31 -28.76 -2.09
N LEU A 54 -16.21 -28.73 -2.85
CA LEU A 54 -16.22 -28.69 -4.33
C LEU A 54 -17.00 -29.86 -4.95
N LYS A 55 -16.98 -31.06 -4.35
CA LYS A 55 -17.76 -32.20 -4.81
C LYS A 55 -19.27 -32.04 -4.60
N ARG A 56 -19.67 -31.27 -3.62
CA ARG A 56 -21.09 -31.02 -3.28
C ARG A 56 -21.69 -29.85 -4.06
N MET A 57 -20.84 -28.94 -4.57
CA MET A 57 -21.26 -27.77 -5.33
C MET A 57 -21.70 -28.13 -6.73
N THR A 58 -22.76 -27.46 -7.20
CA THR A 58 -23.13 -27.42 -8.61
C THR A 58 -22.14 -26.55 -9.40
N LEU A 59 -22.20 -26.59 -10.71
CA LEU A 59 -21.36 -25.71 -11.55
C LEU A 59 -21.69 -24.23 -11.30
N GLU A 60 -22.97 -23.90 -11.19
CA GLU A 60 -23.44 -22.54 -10.94
C GLU A 60 -22.96 -22.00 -9.59
N GLU A 61 -22.99 -22.82 -8.53
CA GLU A 61 -22.44 -22.43 -7.23
C GLU A 61 -20.93 -22.19 -7.27
N LYS A 62 -20.17 -22.96 -8.03
CA LYS A 62 -18.73 -22.74 -8.23
C LYS A 62 -18.45 -21.46 -9.01
N ILE A 63 -19.24 -21.20 -10.06
CA ILE A 63 -19.19 -19.96 -10.85
C ILE A 63 -19.49 -18.74 -9.98
N GLY A 64 -20.52 -18.82 -9.13
CA GLY A 64 -20.87 -17.74 -8.21
C GLY A 64 -19.75 -17.41 -7.24
N GLN A 65 -18.98 -18.41 -6.75
CA GLN A 65 -17.81 -18.12 -5.89
C GLN A 65 -16.77 -17.27 -6.58
N MET A 66 -16.72 -17.24 -7.90
CA MET A 66 -15.75 -16.47 -8.69
C MET A 66 -16.22 -15.05 -9.00
N ASP A 67 -17.29 -14.56 -8.34
CA ASP A 67 -17.89 -13.26 -8.54
C ASP A 67 -17.82 -12.40 -7.28
N GLN A 68 -17.53 -11.10 -7.45
CA GLN A 68 -17.52 -10.10 -6.39
C GLN A 68 -18.45 -8.94 -6.75
N ILE A 69 -19.48 -8.72 -5.93
CA ILE A 69 -20.58 -7.78 -6.16
C ILE A 69 -20.49 -6.61 -5.17
N ALA A 70 -20.80 -5.40 -5.62
CA ALA A 70 -20.88 -4.23 -4.74
C ALA A 70 -22.05 -4.33 -3.77
N VAL A 71 -21.87 -3.89 -2.52
CA VAL A 71 -22.91 -3.91 -1.48
C VAL A 71 -24.16 -3.13 -1.91
N ALA A 72 -24.00 -2.09 -2.71
CA ALA A 72 -25.12 -1.32 -3.26
C ALA A 72 -26.13 -2.19 -4.04
N ARG A 73 -25.71 -3.34 -4.58
CA ARG A 73 -26.58 -4.29 -5.31
C ARG A 73 -27.41 -5.20 -4.39
N VAL A 74 -27.16 -5.14 -3.10
CA VAL A 74 -27.96 -5.84 -2.08
C VAL A 74 -28.70 -4.87 -1.13
N GLN A 75 -28.68 -3.58 -1.48
CA GLN A 75 -29.35 -2.50 -0.74
C GLN A 75 -30.49 -1.85 -1.55
N GLY A 76 -31.37 -1.12 -0.86
CA GLY A 76 -32.40 -0.27 -1.46
C GLY A 76 -33.27 -1.00 -2.48
N ASP A 77 -33.23 -0.52 -3.71
CA ASP A 77 -33.93 -1.09 -4.87
C ASP A 77 -33.07 -2.05 -5.73
N CYS A 78 -31.89 -2.44 -5.27
CA CYS A 78 -30.87 -3.21 -5.97
C CYS A 78 -30.19 -2.44 -7.14
N GLU A 79 -30.45 -1.15 -7.30
CA GLU A 79 -30.01 -0.34 -8.44
C GLU A 79 -29.05 0.81 -8.05
N TRP A 80 -28.24 0.62 -7.02
CA TRP A 80 -27.25 1.62 -6.58
C TRP A 80 -27.82 2.77 -5.73
N SER A 81 -29.01 2.61 -5.21
CA SER A 81 -29.64 3.66 -4.38
C SER A 81 -29.07 3.75 -2.96
N GLY A 82 -28.26 2.76 -2.54
CA GLY A 82 -27.82 2.64 -1.15
C GLY A 82 -28.98 2.34 -0.18
N GLY A 83 -28.77 2.53 1.11
CA GLY A 83 -29.80 2.35 2.14
C GLY A 83 -29.72 1.02 2.89
N ALA A 84 -30.86 0.54 3.39
CA ALA A 84 -30.93 -0.72 4.11
C ALA A 84 -30.75 -1.93 3.18
N LEU A 85 -30.26 -3.04 3.72
CA LEU A 85 -30.22 -4.31 2.99
C LEU A 85 -31.63 -4.74 2.59
N ASN A 86 -31.77 -5.27 1.37
CA ASN A 86 -33.00 -5.72 0.79
C ASN A 86 -32.97 -7.25 0.60
N GLU A 87 -33.93 -7.95 1.19
CA GLU A 87 -33.99 -9.42 1.17
C GLU A 87 -34.12 -9.98 -0.25
N THR A 88 -34.90 -9.31 -1.13
CA THR A 88 -35.03 -9.73 -2.54
C THR A 88 -33.70 -9.62 -3.28
N CYS A 89 -32.92 -8.55 -3.02
CA CYS A 89 -31.63 -8.36 -3.62
C CYS A 89 -30.62 -9.40 -3.09
N LEU A 90 -30.62 -9.63 -1.77
CA LEU A 90 -29.78 -10.67 -1.14
C LEU A 90 -30.12 -12.06 -1.72
N LYS A 91 -31.43 -12.36 -1.89
CA LYS A 91 -31.87 -13.61 -2.53
C LYS A 91 -31.30 -13.75 -3.94
N SER A 92 -31.40 -12.71 -4.74
CA SER A 92 -30.88 -12.72 -6.11
C SER A 92 -29.35 -12.95 -6.12
N VAL A 93 -28.59 -12.10 -5.41
CA VAL A 93 -27.12 -12.10 -5.48
C VAL A 93 -26.51 -13.33 -4.79
N LEU A 94 -26.93 -13.64 -3.56
CA LEU A 94 -26.32 -14.70 -2.76
C LEU A 94 -27.06 -16.05 -2.89
N GLY A 95 -28.38 -16.02 -3.08
CA GLY A 95 -29.18 -17.24 -3.22
C GLY A 95 -29.19 -17.78 -4.64
N ASP A 96 -29.66 -16.99 -5.60
CA ASP A 96 -29.86 -17.47 -6.98
C ASP A 96 -28.56 -17.53 -7.77
N TYR A 97 -27.63 -16.56 -7.60
CA TYR A 97 -26.34 -16.51 -8.32
C TYR A 97 -25.14 -16.92 -7.47
N ALA A 98 -25.31 -17.19 -6.17
CA ALA A 98 -24.31 -17.71 -5.25
C ALA A 98 -22.99 -16.89 -5.22
N ALA A 99 -23.06 -15.56 -5.35
CA ALA A 99 -21.89 -14.69 -5.35
C ALA A 99 -20.98 -14.95 -4.14
N GLY A 100 -19.70 -15.16 -4.41
CA GLY A 100 -18.73 -15.57 -3.40
C GLY A 100 -18.17 -14.43 -2.57
N SER A 101 -18.34 -13.19 -3.03
CA SER A 101 -17.80 -12.01 -2.38
C SER A 101 -18.72 -10.80 -2.54
N ILE A 102 -18.73 -9.95 -1.51
CA ILE A 102 -19.33 -8.61 -1.52
C ILE A 102 -18.22 -7.61 -1.25
N LEU A 103 -18.32 -6.40 -1.80
CA LEU A 103 -17.39 -5.31 -1.52
C LEU A 103 -18.09 -4.01 -1.17
N SER A 104 -17.41 -3.20 -0.37
CA SER A 104 -17.68 -1.79 -0.14
C SER A 104 -16.43 -0.96 -0.49
N GLY A 105 -16.64 0.22 -1.02
CA GLY A 105 -15.58 1.17 -1.30
C GLY A 105 -16.17 2.47 -1.84
N GLY A 106 -15.42 3.57 -1.78
CA GLY A 106 -15.82 4.81 -2.42
C GLY A 106 -17.16 5.41 -1.97
N GLY A 107 -17.54 5.23 -0.71
CA GLY A 107 -18.80 5.75 -0.16
C GLY A 107 -19.92 4.72 -0.04
N MET A 108 -19.72 3.48 -0.47
CA MET A 108 -20.69 2.40 -0.29
C MET A 108 -20.62 1.85 1.14
N GLY A 109 -21.70 1.98 1.89
CA GLY A 109 -21.75 1.54 3.28
C GLY A 109 -23.18 1.49 3.83
N PRO A 110 -23.35 1.36 5.15
CA PRO A 110 -24.66 1.43 5.78
C PRO A 110 -25.25 2.84 5.69
N ALA A 111 -26.58 2.94 5.81
CA ALA A 111 -27.28 4.23 5.77
C ALA A 111 -26.80 5.22 6.83
N VAL A 112 -26.37 4.72 7.99
CA VAL A 112 -25.71 5.51 9.04
C VAL A 112 -24.27 5.05 9.14
N ASN A 113 -23.33 5.93 8.80
CA ASN A 113 -21.90 5.59 8.72
C ASN A 113 -21.23 5.59 10.11
N THR A 114 -21.53 4.56 10.92
CA THR A 114 -20.85 4.28 12.19
C THR A 114 -20.26 2.87 12.19
N PRO A 115 -19.19 2.58 12.96
CA PRO A 115 -18.61 1.23 12.99
C PRO A 115 -19.61 0.14 13.39
N ALA A 116 -20.50 0.43 14.33
CA ALA A 116 -21.53 -0.50 14.76
C ALA A 116 -22.51 -0.85 13.63
N GLU A 117 -22.93 0.13 12.82
CA GLU A 117 -23.83 -0.11 11.67
C GLU A 117 -23.11 -0.85 10.53
N TRP A 118 -21.82 -0.58 10.32
CA TRP A 118 -20.98 -1.38 9.41
C TRP A 118 -20.96 -2.85 9.85
N ALA A 119 -20.67 -3.11 11.12
CA ALA A 119 -20.66 -4.47 11.67
C ALA A 119 -22.01 -5.17 11.56
N LYS A 120 -23.13 -4.45 11.81
CA LYS A 120 -24.48 -4.99 11.63
C LYS A 120 -24.77 -5.33 10.17
N MET A 121 -24.42 -4.45 9.24
CA MET A 121 -24.62 -4.67 7.81
C MET A 121 -23.84 -5.90 7.33
N VAL A 122 -22.56 -5.99 7.65
CA VAL A 122 -21.71 -7.14 7.27
C VAL A 122 -22.24 -8.44 7.90
N ASN A 123 -22.60 -8.42 9.19
CA ASN A 123 -23.21 -9.56 9.86
C ASN A 123 -24.52 -10.00 9.20
N ALA A 124 -25.35 -9.07 8.74
CA ALA A 124 -26.62 -9.39 8.07
C ALA A 124 -26.40 -10.04 6.69
N VAL A 125 -25.41 -9.56 5.92
CA VAL A 125 -24.98 -10.21 4.66
C VAL A 125 -24.48 -11.63 4.93
N GLN A 126 -23.61 -11.82 5.92
CA GLN A 126 -23.11 -13.14 6.32
C GLN A 126 -24.23 -14.06 6.79
N LYS A 127 -25.16 -13.52 7.60
CA LYS A 127 -26.30 -14.29 8.10
C LYS A 127 -27.17 -14.81 6.95
N TYR A 128 -27.42 -13.96 5.93
CA TYR A 128 -28.16 -14.40 4.76
C TYR A 128 -27.44 -15.54 4.04
N ALA A 129 -26.13 -15.40 3.78
CA ALA A 129 -25.34 -16.41 3.08
C ALA A 129 -25.31 -17.75 3.84
N VAL A 130 -25.14 -17.70 5.17
CA VAL A 130 -25.06 -18.90 6.01
C VAL A 130 -26.42 -19.56 6.22
N ASP A 131 -27.48 -18.79 6.45
CA ASP A 131 -28.79 -19.36 6.82
C ASP A 131 -29.65 -19.74 5.61
N ASN A 132 -29.51 -19.00 4.48
CA ASN A 132 -30.47 -19.10 3.37
C ASN A 132 -29.87 -19.71 2.09
N THR A 133 -28.64 -20.21 2.10
CA THR A 133 -28.04 -20.90 0.96
C THR A 133 -27.84 -22.39 1.23
N ARG A 134 -27.85 -23.20 0.18
CA ARG A 134 -27.84 -24.67 0.28
C ARG A 134 -26.62 -25.26 0.98
N LEU A 135 -25.45 -24.65 0.79
CA LEU A 135 -24.17 -25.11 1.34
C LEU A 135 -23.63 -24.22 2.46
N HIS A 136 -24.41 -23.25 2.90
CA HIS A 136 -24.06 -22.38 4.03
C HIS A 136 -22.64 -21.76 3.91
N ILE A 137 -22.24 -21.40 2.66
CA ILE A 137 -20.91 -20.85 2.37
C ILE A 137 -20.89 -19.37 2.74
N PRO A 138 -20.05 -18.93 3.71
CA PRO A 138 -19.94 -17.53 4.07
C PRO A 138 -19.36 -16.71 2.92
N VAL A 139 -19.65 -15.41 2.89
CA VAL A 139 -19.17 -14.45 1.89
C VAL A 139 -17.79 -13.92 2.30
N LEU A 140 -16.89 -13.66 1.33
CA LEU A 140 -15.76 -12.77 1.54
C LEU A 140 -16.27 -11.33 1.46
N TYR A 141 -15.91 -10.49 2.43
CA TYR A 141 -16.30 -9.09 2.38
C TYR A 141 -15.05 -8.21 2.22
N GLY A 142 -14.97 -7.47 1.10
CA GLY A 142 -13.84 -6.62 0.74
C GLY A 142 -14.10 -5.13 0.97
N VAL A 143 -13.02 -4.35 1.22
CA VAL A 143 -13.08 -2.89 1.36
C VAL A 143 -11.79 -2.23 0.91
N ASP A 144 -11.89 -0.97 0.40
CA ASP A 144 -10.75 -0.09 0.15
C ASP A 144 -10.38 0.71 1.41
N ALA A 145 -9.80 0.02 2.40
CA ALA A 145 -9.25 0.67 3.60
C ALA A 145 -7.75 0.93 3.38
N VAL A 146 -7.44 1.95 2.57
CA VAL A 146 -6.10 2.19 2.03
C VAL A 146 -5.19 3.01 2.95
N HIS A 147 -5.76 3.79 3.90
CA HIS A 147 -5.01 4.60 4.86
C HIS A 147 -5.76 4.80 6.20
N GLY A 148 -6.07 3.74 6.86
CA GLY A 148 -7.01 3.62 7.97
C GLY A 148 -8.29 2.95 7.49
N HIS A 149 -9.29 2.77 8.36
CA HIS A 149 -10.62 2.36 7.90
C HIS A 149 -11.37 3.57 7.32
N ASN A 150 -10.76 4.17 6.30
CA ASN A 150 -11.13 5.47 5.71
C ASN A 150 -12.58 5.57 5.19
N ASN A 151 -13.29 4.46 5.07
CA ASN A 151 -14.71 4.45 4.70
C ASN A 151 -15.65 4.70 5.89
N VAL A 152 -15.15 4.59 7.12
CA VAL A 152 -15.94 4.71 8.35
C VAL A 152 -15.75 6.08 8.98
N LEU A 153 -16.85 6.82 9.15
CA LEU A 153 -16.81 8.15 9.77
C LEU A 153 -16.33 8.06 11.23
N GLY A 154 -15.31 8.85 11.57
CA GLY A 154 -14.71 8.88 12.89
C GLY A 154 -13.61 7.85 13.14
N ALA A 155 -13.34 6.95 12.19
CA ALA A 155 -12.13 6.13 12.23
C ALA A 155 -10.89 7.01 12.05
N THR A 156 -9.76 6.60 12.64
CA THR A 156 -8.48 7.29 12.45
C THR A 156 -7.99 7.11 11.02
N VAL A 157 -7.70 8.22 10.36
CA VAL A 157 -7.16 8.28 9.00
C VAL A 157 -5.67 8.58 9.07
N PHE A 158 -4.84 7.65 8.59
CA PHE A 158 -3.39 7.80 8.49
C PHE A 158 -2.98 8.62 7.27
N PRO A 159 -1.72 9.10 7.18
CA PRO A 159 -1.21 9.64 5.92
C PRO A 159 -1.41 8.65 4.78
N HIS A 160 -1.71 9.17 3.57
CA HIS A 160 -1.69 8.35 2.37
C HIS A 160 -0.32 7.70 2.12
N GLN A 161 -0.27 6.64 1.29
CA GLN A 161 0.94 5.85 1.10
C GLN A 161 2.15 6.70 0.67
N ILE A 162 1.98 7.75 -0.14
CA ILE A 162 3.08 8.66 -0.50
C ILE A 162 3.68 9.38 0.71
N GLY A 163 2.84 9.80 1.66
CA GLY A 163 3.27 10.37 2.93
C GLY A 163 3.95 9.32 3.82
N LEU A 164 3.38 8.12 3.92
CA LEU A 164 4.04 6.99 4.59
C LEU A 164 5.36 6.63 3.91
N GLY A 165 5.46 6.77 2.59
CA GLY A 165 6.69 6.63 1.80
C GLY A 165 7.79 7.60 2.23
N ALA A 166 7.39 8.85 2.52
CA ALA A 166 8.31 9.88 2.99
C ALA A 166 8.91 9.60 4.38
N THR A 167 8.29 8.71 5.17
CA THR A 167 8.87 8.30 6.47
C THR A 167 10.14 7.46 6.31
N TRP A 168 10.32 6.74 5.20
CA TRP A 168 11.36 5.74 4.99
C TRP A 168 11.46 4.74 6.17
N ASP A 169 10.34 4.50 6.83
CA ASP A 169 10.27 3.66 8.03
C ASP A 169 9.27 2.51 7.87
N PRO A 170 9.74 1.29 7.56
CA PRO A 170 8.88 0.11 7.47
C PRO A 170 8.12 -0.19 8.78
N ALA A 171 8.67 0.19 9.95
CA ALA A 171 7.99 -0.07 11.22
C ALA A 171 6.75 0.81 11.40
N THR A 172 6.84 2.10 11.05
CA THR A 172 5.69 3.02 11.07
C THR A 172 4.61 2.56 10.07
N VAL A 173 4.99 2.14 8.85
CA VAL A 173 4.05 1.61 7.85
C VAL A 173 3.36 0.34 8.35
N GLN A 174 4.12 -0.60 8.91
CA GLN A 174 3.56 -1.83 9.48
C GLN A 174 2.57 -1.56 10.61
N ALA A 175 2.90 -0.62 11.51
CA ALA A 175 2.04 -0.26 12.64
C ALA A 175 0.72 0.38 12.18
N ALA A 176 0.78 1.34 11.23
CA ALA A 176 -0.41 1.97 10.63
C ALA A 176 -1.31 0.95 9.93
N SER A 177 -0.70 0.03 9.15
CA SER A 177 -1.43 -1.03 8.45
C SER A 177 -2.06 -2.05 9.42
N SER A 178 -1.38 -2.37 10.53
CA SER A 178 -1.93 -3.23 11.58
C SER A 178 -3.10 -2.58 12.31
N SER A 179 -3.04 -1.28 12.59
CA SER A 179 -4.16 -0.50 13.14
C SER A 179 -5.35 -0.49 12.19
N THR A 180 -5.10 -0.24 10.89
CA THR A 180 -6.12 -0.31 9.84
C THR A 180 -6.82 -1.68 9.83
N ALA A 181 -6.05 -2.77 9.82
CA ALA A 181 -6.60 -4.12 9.78
C ALA A 181 -7.44 -4.46 11.03
N ARG A 182 -7.04 -4.00 12.23
CA ARG A 182 -7.85 -4.17 13.44
C ARG A 182 -9.20 -3.45 13.34
N SER A 183 -9.22 -2.22 12.82
CA SER A 183 -10.45 -1.46 12.62
C SER A 183 -11.34 -2.09 11.56
N VAL A 184 -10.77 -2.59 10.46
CA VAL A 184 -11.48 -3.35 9.41
C VAL A 184 -12.10 -4.63 9.98
N ALA A 185 -11.32 -5.43 10.72
CA ALA A 185 -11.81 -6.65 11.38
C ALA A 185 -12.97 -6.38 12.34
N ALA A 186 -12.91 -5.27 13.10
CA ALA A 186 -13.95 -4.91 14.08
C ALA A 186 -15.32 -4.61 13.43
N THR A 187 -15.34 -4.21 12.16
CA THR A 187 -16.55 -4.02 11.36
C THR A 187 -17.02 -5.28 10.62
N GLY A 188 -16.35 -6.42 10.85
CA GLY A 188 -16.73 -7.71 10.27
C GLY A 188 -16.13 -7.99 8.90
N ILE A 189 -15.37 -7.08 8.35
CA ILE A 189 -14.73 -7.18 7.05
C ILE A 189 -13.46 -8.01 7.15
N ASP A 190 -13.19 -8.85 6.15
CA ASP A 190 -12.10 -9.83 6.16
C ASP A 190 -11.10 -9.69 5.00
N TRP A 191 -11.32 -8.74 4.08
CA TRP A 191 -10.46 -8.51 2.93
C TRP A 191 -10.21 -7.01 2.72
N ASN A 192 -8.95 -6.58 2.78
CA ASN A 192 -8.56 -5.19 2.51
C ASN A 192 -7.84 -5.09 1.15
N PHE A 193 -8.33 -4.20 0.26
CA PHE A 193 -7.74 -3.93 -1.05
C PHE A 193 -6.54 -2.98 -0.93
N ALA A 194 -5.56 -3.38 -0.13
CA ALA A 194 -4.30 -2.69 0.14
C ALA A 194 -3.19 -3.71 0.44
N PRO A 195 -1.90 -3.34 0.25
CA PRO A 195 -1.37 -2.07 -0.21
C PRO A 195 -1.31 -1.93 -1.74
N VAL A 196 -1.16 -0.68 -2.20
CA VAL A 196 -0.73 -0.38 -3.56
C VAL A 196 0.79 -0.57 -3.64
N ALA A 197 1.26 -1.45 -4.53
CA ALA A 197 2.67 -1.71 -4.78
C ALA A 197 3.15 -1.12 -6.13
N ASP A 198 2.34 -0.28 -6.75
CA ASP A 198 2.69 0.54 -7.90
C ASP A 198 3.79 1.55 -7.56
N LEU A 199 4.43 2.12 -8.57
CA LEU A 199 5.48 3.13 -8.41
C LEU A 199 4.96 4.52 -8.79
N ALA A 200 5.46 5.54 -8.10
CA ALA A 200 5.20 6.95 -8.37
C ALA A 200 6.06 7.43 -9.56
N ARG A 201 5.68 7.13 -10.80
CA ARG A 201 6.50 7.44 -11.98
C ARG A 201 6.10 8.71 -12.70
N ASP A 202 4.83 8.94 -12.92
CA ASP A 202 4.33 10.11 -13.64
C ASP A 202 3.52 11.02 -12.70
N GLN A 203 4.01 12.22 -12.45
CA GLN A 203 3.36 13.20 -11.58
C GLN A 203 1.98 13.64 -12.08
N ARG A 204 1.65 13.37 -13.35
CA ARG A 204 0.34 13.69 -13.94
C ARG A 204 -0.73 12.68 -13.58
N TRP A 205 -0.34 11.46 -13.20
CA TRP A 205 -1.24 10.35 -12.89
C TRP A 205 -2.02 10.58 -11.59
N GLY A 206 -3.36 10.43 -11.65
CA GLY A 206 -4.25 10.70 -10.53
C GLY A 206 -4.09 9.79 -9.32
N ARG A 207 -3.49 8.61 -9.50
CA ARG A 207 -3.23 7.64 -8.41
C ARG A 207 -1.81 7.72 -7.84
N TYR A 208 -1.07 8.76 -8.20
CA TYR A 208 0.31 8.96 -7.76
C TYR A 208 0.45 8.88 -6.22
N TYR A 209 -0.47 9.49 -5.47
CA TYR A 209 -0.43 9.54 -4.01
C TYR A 209 -0.75 8.20 -3.34
N GLU A 210 -1.38 7.27 -4.06
CA GLU A 210 -1.66 5.92 -3.56
C GLU A 210 -0.39 5.04 -3.51
N THR A 211 0.71 5.48 -4.14
CA THR A 211 1.99 4.76 -4.18
C THR A 211 2.91 5.17 -3.04
N PHE A 212 3.85 4.30 -2.64
CA PHE A 212 4.83 4.64 -1.60
C PHE A 212 6.00 5.48 -2.13
N ALA A 213 6.50 5.18 -3.32
CA ALA A 213 7.72 5.79 -3.86
C ALA A 213 7.89 5.57 -5.36
N GLU A 214 8.81 6.33 -5.97
CA GLU A 214 9.26 6.07 -7.34
C GLU A 214 10.27 4.91 -7.43
N ASP A 215 10.97 4.58 -6.34
CA ASP A 215 11.98 3.54 -6.30
C ASP A 215 11.40 2.17 -5.97
N PRO A 216 11.69 1.11 -6.76
CA PRO A 216 11.11 -0.22 -6.57
C PRO A 216 11.52 -0.91 -5.26
N LEU A 217 12.73 -0.62 -4.72
CA LEU A 217 13.13 -1.20 -3.44
C LEU A 217 12.42 -0.53 -2.27
N LEU A 218 12.35 0.81 -2.28
CA LEU A 218 11.65 1.55 -1.23
C LEU A 218 10.16 1.19 -1.23
N ALA A 219 9.49 1.28 -2.40
CA ALA A 219 8.08 0.93 -2.54
C ALA A 219 7.82 -0.52 -2.13
N GLY A 220 8.63 -1.48 -2.61
CA GLY A 220 8.47 -2.89 -2.29
C GLY A 220 8.71 -3.21 -0.81
N THR A 221 9.67 -2.56 -0.16
CA THR A 221 9.95 -2.74 1.27
C THR A 221 8.79 -2.23 2.12
N LEU A 222 8.23 -1.07 1.78
CA LEU A 222 7.11 -0.49 2.52
C LEU A 222 5.80 -1.23 2.23
N ALA A 223 5.56 -1.67 1.00
CA ALA A 223 4.43 -2.54 0.66
C ALA A 223 4.51 -3.88 1.41
N ALA A 224 5.70 -4.49 1.52
CA ALA A 224 5.90 -5.70 2.31
C ALA A 224 5.63 -5.48 3.81
N ALA A 225 6.04 -4.33 4.36
CA ALA A 225 5.73 -3.95 5.74
C ALA A 225 4.22 -3.77 5.94
N SER A 226 3.53 -3.15 4.98
CA SER A 226 2.07 -3.00 5.01
C SER A 226 1.35 -4.35 4.97
N VAL A 227 1.75 -5.27 4.08
CA VAL A 227 1.24 -6.65 4.05
C VAL A 227 1.43 -7.32 5.40
N THR A 228 2.66 -7.24 5.96
CA THR A 228 2.93 -7.81 7.28
C THR A 228 2.01 -7.24 8.36
N GLY A 229 1.76 -5.93 8.33
CA GLY A 229 0.83 -5.27 9.26
C GLY A 229 -0.60 -5.79 9.12
N ILE A 230 -1.12 -5.88 7.89
CA ILE A 230 -2.48 -6.35 7.62
C ILE A 230 -2.64 -7.83 8.00
N GLU A 231 -1.76 -8.71 7.52
CA GLU A 231 -1.87 -10.17 7.68
C GLU A 231 -1.57 -10.63 9.13
N SER A 232 -0.80 -9.83 9.91
CA SER A 232 -0.46 -10.14 11.30
C SER A 232 -1.37 -9.49 12.34
N ALA A 233 -2.39 -8.75 11.93
CA ALA A 233 -3.33 -8.14 12.85
C ALA A 233 -4.08 -9.23 13.64
N ASN A 234 -3.64 -9.45 14.88
CA ASN A 234 -4.20 -10.45 15.77
C ASN A 234 -5.50 -9.96 16.40
N GLY A 235 -6.57 -10.68 16.15
CA GLY A 235 -7.90 -10.44 16.71
C GLY A 235 -8.77 -11.69 16.54
N ALA A 236 -10.03 -11.61 16.91
CA ALA A 236 -10.99 -12.69 16.70
C ALA A 236 -11.27 -12.95 15.20
N LYS A 237 -10.94 -11.99 14.33
CA LYS A 237 -11.10 -12.08 12.88
C LYS A 237 -9.80 -11.65 12.18
N HIS A 238 -9.38 -12.40 11.18
CA HIS A 238 -8.23 -12.08 10.33
C HIS A 238 -8.67 -11.26 9.12
N VAL A 239 -7.77 -10.37 8.65
CA VAL A 239 -7.95 -9.60 7.42
C VAL A 239 -6.83 -9.97 6.46
N VAL A 240 -7.17 -10.28 5.21
CA VAL A 240 -6.18 -10.53 4.17
C VAL A 240 -5.88 -9.28 3.37
N ALA A 241 -4.61 -9.13 2.98
CA ALA A 241 -4.13 -8.06 2.11
C ALA A 241 -4.37 -8.39 0.64
N SER A 242 -4.63 -7.36 -0.17
CA SER A 242 -4.63 -7.45 -1.63
C SER A 242 -3.57 -6.52 -2.20
N VAL A 243 -2.48 -7.10 -2.68
CA VAL A 243 -1.42 -6.32 -3.36
C VAL A 243 -1.92 -5.85 -4.72
N LYS A 244 -1.92 -4.54 -4.96
CA LYS A 244 -2.49 -3.93 -6.18
C LYS A 244 -1.58 -2.85 -6.78
N HIS A 245 -1.69 -2.51 -8.06
CA HIS A 245 -2.46 -3.18 -9.11
C HIS A 245 -1.49 -3.96 -10.00
N PHE A 246 -1.47 -5.27 -9.84
CA PHE A 246 -0.40 -6.15 -10.35
C PHE A 246 -0.24 -6.08 -11.85
N GLY A 247 0.98 -5.77 -12.25
CA GLY A 247 1.45 -5.91 -13.62
C GLY A 247 1.82 -4.61 -14.32
N GLY A 248 2.36 -3.61 -13.60
CA GLY A 248 2.97 -2.44 -14.24
C GLY A 248 2.01 -1.27 -14.50
N TYR A 249 1.04 -1.06 -13.64
CA TYR A 249 0.06 0.02 -13.74
C TYR A 249 0.66 1.44 -13.62
N SER A 250 1.89 1.56 -13.14
CA SER A 250 2.59 2.81 -12.82
C SER A 250 2.94 3.72 -14.01
N GLU A 251 2.79 3.25 -15.24
CA GLU A 251 3.26 3.93 -16.45
C GLU A 251 2.14 4.19 -17.47
N PRO A 252 0.98 4.74 -17.06
CA PRO A 252 -0.09 4.99 -18.00
C PRO A 252 0.33 6.08 -19.00
N ALA A 253 0.01 5.88 -20.28
CA ALA A 253 0.39 6.83 -21.31
C ALA A 253 -0.12 8.25 -21.00
N ASN A 254 0.79 9.23 -21.05
CA ASN A 254 0.53 10.63 -20.72
C ASN A 254 -0.02 10.90 -19.31
N GLY A 255 0.19 9.98 -18.36
CA GLY A 255 -0.31 10.12 -16.99
C GLY A 255 -1.83 9.99 -16.85
N HIS A 256 -2.54 9.45 -17.85
CA HIS A 256 -3.98 9.20 -17.75
C HIS A 256 -4.27 7.86 -17.11
N ASP A 257 -5.16 7.84 -16.12
CA ASP A 257 -5.53 6.63 -15.42
C ASP A 257 -6.24 5.62 -16.33
N ARG A 258 -6.03 4.32 -16.08
CA ARG A 258 -6.65 3.18 -16.79
C ARG A 258 -6.40 3.15 -18.31
N VAL A 259 -5.28 3.74 -18.78
CA VAL A 259 -4.86 3.65 -20.18
C VAL A 259 -3.70 2.68 -20.36
N PRO A 260 -3.46 2.15 -21.59
CA PRO A 260 -2.35 1.27 -21.87
C PRO A 260 -0.99 1.94 -21.63
N ALA A 261 0.00 1.11 -21.24
CA ALA A 261 1.40 1.46 -21.15
C ALA A 261 2.22 0.63 -22.13
N ASP A 262 3.18 1.27 -22.81
CA ASP A 262 4.17 0.60 -23.65
C ASP A 262 5.53 0.66 -22.96
N VAL A 263 6.00 -0.50 -22.49
CA VAL A 263 7.24 -0.61 -21.73
C VAL A 263 8.10 -1.76 -22.25
N SER A 264 9.42 -1.60 -22.19
CA SER A 264 10.28 -2.73 -22.53
C SER A 264 10.12 -3.87 -21.52
N MET A 265 10.29 -5.12 -21.96
CA MET A 265 10.22 -6.28 -21.06
C MET A 265 11.27 -6.21 -19.95
N ARG A 266 12.45 -5.63 -20.22
CA ARG A 266 13.48 -5.39 -19.20
C ARG A 266 12.98 -4.42 -18.13
N TYR A 267 12.40 -3.29 -18.54
CA TYR A 267 11.87 -2.30 -17.61
C TYR A 267 10.72 -2.88 -16.76
N LEU A 268 9.82 -3.64 -17.38
CA LEU A 268 8.78 -4.37 -16.65
C LEU A 268 9.37 -5.29 -15.58
N GLN A 269 10.36 -6.12 -15.93
CA GLN A 269 10.94 -7.11 -15.02
C GLN A 269 11.87 -6.50 -13.96
N ASP A 270 12.68 -5.50 -14.32
CA ASP A 270 13.72 -4.95 -13.45
C ASP A 270 13.21 -3.80 -12.58
N THR A 271 12.12 -3.13 -12.99
CA THR A 271 11.62 -1.92 -12.32
C THR A 271 10.20 -2.09 -11.81
N LEU A 272 9.24 -2.46 -12.67
CA LEU A 272 7.83 -2.40 -12.30
C LEU A 272 7.33 -3.62 -11.49
N LEU A 273 7.90 -4.81 -11.69
CA LEU A 273 7.46 -6.03 -11.00
C LEU A 273 8.11 -6.27 -9.62
N PRO A 274 9.31 -5.78 -9.29
CA PRO A 274 9.98 -6.12 -8.02
C PRO A 274 9.22 -5.71 -6.76
N SER A 275 8.51 -4.58 -6.75
CA SER A 275 7.74 -4.12 -5.60
C SER A 275 6.61 -5.10 -5.23
N TYR A 276 5.88 -5.59 -6.22
CA TYR A 276 4.84 -6.62 -6.01
C TYR A 276 5.43 -7.92 -5.49
N LYS A 277 6.57 -8.34 -6.06
CA LYS A 277 7.24 -9.57 -5.63
C LYS A 277 7.62 -9.53 -4.15
N GLN A 278 8.16 -8.40 -3.68
CA GLN A 278 8.50 -8.21 -2.27
C GLN A 278 7.26 -8.25 -1.37
N ALA A 279 6.20 -7.55 -1.77
CA ALA A 279 4.92 -7.54 -1.04
C ALA A 279 4.29 -8.95 -0.95
N LEU A 280 4.32 -9.72 -2.04
CA LEU A 280 3.80 -11.10 -2.05
C LEU A 280 4.65 -12.04 -1.19
N GLN A 281 5.97 -11.85 -1.18
CA GLN A 281 6.88 -12.62 -0.31
C GLN A 281 6.67 -12.35 1.18
N ALA A 282 6.08 -11.21 1.54
CA ALA A 282 5.66 -10.90 2.91
C ALA A 282 4.40 -11.66 3.36
N GLY A 283 3.74 -12.40 2.46
CA GLY A 283 2.65 -13.32 2.81
C GLY A 283 1.27 -12.92 2.34
N ALA A 284 1.12 -11.90 1.47
CA ALA A 284 -0.18 -11.50 0.94
C ALA A 284 -0.94 -12.67 0.32
N LYS A 285 -2.22 -12.77 0.65
CA LYS A 285 -3.10 -13.87 0.22
C LYS A 285 -3.80 -13.58 -1.10
N THR A 286 -3.87 -12.32 -1.51
CA THR A 286 -4.57 -11.92 -2.73
C THR A 286 -3.78 -10.91 -3.55
N VAL A 287 -4.09 -10.86 -4.84
CA VAL A 287 -3.55 -9.92 -5.81
C VAL A 287 -4.70 -9.34 -6.61
N MET A 288 -4.82 -8.03 -6.65
CA MET A 288 -5.70 -7.33 -7.59
C MET A 288 -4.90 -6.97 -8.85
N VAL A 289 -5.47 -7.28 -10.00
CA VAL A 289 -4.81 -7.13 -11.30
C VAL A 289 -4.88 -5.68 -11.77
N ASN A 290 -3.87 -5.23 -12.50
CA ASN A 290 -3.81 -3.93 -13.15
C ASN A 290 -5.01 -3.68 -14.06
N SER A 291 -5.69 -2.56 -13.90
CA SER A 291 -6.86 -2.12 -14.69
C SER A 291 -6.50 -1.49 -16.04
N GLY A 292 -5.28 -1.71 -16.53
CA GLY A 292 -4.78 -1.23 -17.80
C GLY A 292 -4.28 -2.37 -18.70
N ALA A 293 -3.53 -1.99 -19.72
CA ALA A 293 -2.87 -2.93 -20.63
C ALA A 293 -1.37 -2.64 -20.67
N ILE A 294 -0.57 -3.67 -20.87
CA ILE A 294 0.88 -3.57 -21.06
C ILE A 294 1.23 -4.11 -22.44
N ASN A 295 1.89 -3.29 -23.25
CA ASN A 295 2.34 -3.66 -24.60
C ASN A 295 1.18 -4.25 -25.43
N GLY A 296 0.01 -3.61 -25.39
CA GLY A 296 -1.17 -4.00 -26.14
C GLY A 296 -1.98 -5.16 -25.55
N VAL A 297 -1.62 -5.71 -24.39
CA VAL A 297 -2.33 -6.82 -23.74
C VAL A 297 -2.91 -6.37 -22.40
N PRO A 298 -4.26 -6.34 -22.22
CA PRO A 298 -4.86 -6.07 -20.92
C PRO A 298 -4.35 -7.04 -19.85
N ALA A 299 -3.95 -6.52 -18.69
CA ALA A 299 -3.35 -7.33 -17.64
C ALA A 299 -4.29 -8.44 -17.18
N THR A 300 -5.60 -8.18 -17.13
CA THR A 300 -6.65 -9.14 -16.76
C THR A 300 -6.71 -10.37 -17.71
N SER A 301 -6.29 -10.24 -18.97
CA SER A 301 -6.20 -11.35 -19.95
C SER A 301 -4.76 -11.82 -20.21
N SER A 302 -3.77 -11.34 -19.47
CA SER A 302 -2.36 -11.64 -19.71
C SER A 302 -1.92 -12.97 -19.07
N LYS A 303 -1.80 -14.02 -19.86
CA LYS A 303 -1.20 -15.30 -19.40
C LYS A 303 0.24 -15.12 -18.93
N TYR A 304 0.98 -14.17 -19.52
CA TYR A 304 2.34 -13.89 -19.11
C TYR A 304 2.38 -13.40 -17.66
N LEU A 305 1.56 -12.41 -17.31
CA LEU A 305 1.52 -11.85 -15.94
C LEU A 305 0.91 -12.85 -14.95
N LEU A 306 -0.30 -13.34 -15.22
CA LEU A 306 -1.10 -14.08 -14.24
C LEU A 306 -0.66 -15.54 -14.09
N THR A 307 -0.22 -16.18 -15.17
CA THR A 307 0.22 -17.59 -15.12
C THR A 307 1.74 -17.68 -15.04
N LYS A 308 2.48 -17.16 -16.05
CA LYS A 308 3.92 -17.38 -16.13
C LYS A 308 4.68 -16.68 -15.00
N VAL A 309 4.46 -15.39 -14.78
CA VAL A 309 5.17 -14.63 -13.74
C VAL A 309 4.63 -14.99 -12.36
N LEU A 310 3.34 -14.79 -12.13
CA LEU A 310 2.76 -14.87 -10.79
C LEU A 310 2.73 -16.31 -10.26
N ARG A 311 2.23 -17.29 -11.08
CA ARG A 311 2.05 -18.67 -10.63
C ARG A 311 3.30 -19.53 -10.80
N GLU A 312 3.92 -19.52 -12.00
CA GLU A 312 5.01 -20.43 -12.31
C GLU A 312 6.34 -19.93 -11.75
N GLN A 313 6.71 -18.66 -11.98
CA GLN A 313 7.99 -18.12 -11.55
C GLN A 313 8.00 -17.74 -10.05
N TRP A 314 6.93 -17.10 -9.55
CA TRP A 314 6.88 -16.65 -8.15
C TRP A 314 6.19 -17.64 -7.22
N GLY A 315 5.49 -18.63 -7.75
CA GLY A 315 4.85 -19.71 -6.99
C GLY A 315 3.65 -19.25 -6.16
N PHE A 316 3.02 -18.11 -6.49
CA PHE A 316 1.87 -17.58 -5.78
C PHE A 316 0.70 -18.56 -5.76
N LYS A 317 0.12 -18.83 -4.59
CA LYS A 317 -0.97 -19.81 -4.38
C LYS A 317 -2.30 -19.17 -4.01
N GLY A 318 -2.31 -17.87 -3.70
CA GLY A 318 -3.49 -17.14 -3.29
C GLY A 318 -4.47 -16.83 -4.42
N VAL A 319 -5.43 -15.95 -4.16
CA VAL A 319 -6.50 -15.55 -5.09
C VAL A 319 -6.07 -14.35 -5.94
N THR A 320 -6.34 -14.39 -7.24
CA THR A 320 -6.26 -13.23 -8.13
C THR A 320 -7.66 -12.69 -8.36
N VAL A 321 -7.85 -11.40 -8.17
CA VAL A 321 -9.10 -10.68 -8.45
C VAL A 321 -8.85 -9.62 -9.51
N SER A 322 -9.81 -9.37 -10.41
CA SER A 322 -9.74 -8.22 -11.33
C SER A 322 -9.94 -6.91 -10.56
N ASP A 323 -9.61 -5.79 -11.18
CA ASP A 323 -10.12 -4.49 -10.79
C ASP A 323 -11.55 -4.32 -11.35
N TRP A 324 -12.17 -3.17 -11.09
CA TRP A 324 -13.57 -2.81 -11.35
C TRP A 324 -13.94 -2.96 -12.82
N GLU A 325 -14.88 -3.87 -13.14
CA GLU A 325 -15.40 -4.18 -14.48
C GLU A 325 -14.36 -4.60 -15.53
N ASP A 326 -13.15 -4.99 -15.14
CA ASP A 326 -12.05 -5.23 -16.09
C ASP A 326 -12.29 -6.44 -17.01
N VAL A 327 -13.07 -7.44 -16.57
CA VAL A 327 -13.43 -8.56 -17.45
C VAL A 327 -14.40 -8.09 -18.53
N ARG A 328 -15.39 -7.30 -18.16
CA ARG A 328 -16.33 -6.69 -19.12
C ARG A 328 -15.61 -5.74 -20.08
N ALA A 329 -14.62 -5.02 -19.59
CA ALA A 329 -13.80 -4.10 -20.39
C ALA A 329 -13.08 -4.79 -21.55
N LEU A 330 -12.77 -6.11 -21.47
CA LEU A 330 -12.19 -6.87 -22.59
C LEU A 330 -13.09 -6.85 -23.82
N GLN A 331 -14.41 -6.88 -23.61
CA GLN A 331 -15.39 -6.75 -24.70
C GLN A 331 -15.70 -5.30 -25.00
N THR A 332 -16.07 -4.50 -23.98
CA THR A 332 -16.69 -3.19 -24.19
C THR A 332 -15.68 -2.08 -24.51
N LYS A 333 -14.52 -2.08 -23.87
CA LYS A 333 -13.46 -1.07 -24.00
C LYS A 333 -12.38 -1.53 -24.98
N TYR A 334 -11.79 -2.68 -24.75
CA TYR A 334 -10.62 -3.16 -25.50
C TYR A 334 -10.98 -3.89 -26.79
N LYS A 335 -12.23 -4.32 -27.00
CA LYS A 335 -12.73 -4.99 -28.21
C LYS A 335 -11.96 -6.29 -28.57
N LEU A 336 -11.51 -7.03 -27.53
CA LEU A 336 -10.76 -8.29 -27.71
C LEU A 336 -11.65 -9.52 -27.76
N ALA A 337 -12.92 -9.40 -27.44
CA ALA A 337 -13.92 -10.46 -27.46
C ALA A 337 -15.17 -10.01 -28.20
N ALA A 338 -15.78 -10.90 -28.96
CA ALA A 338 -17.01 -10.62 -29.70
C ALA A 338 -18.23 -10.55 -28.76
N ASP A 339 -18.21 -11.37 -27.70
CA ASP A 339 -19.26 -11.41 -26.69
C ASP A 339 -18.67 -11.54 -25.26
N TYR A 340 -19.53 -11.40 -24.27
CA TYR A 340 -19.09 -11.45 -22.86
C TYR A 340 -18.59 -12.82 -22.41
N PRO A 341 -19.15 -13.98 -22.83
CA PRO A 341 -18.57 -15.30 -22.58
C PRO A 341 -17.13 -15.46 -23.09
N GLU A 342 -16.78 -14.88 -24.23
CA GLU A 342 -15.39 -14.86 -24.74
C GLU A 342 -14.48 -13.99 -23.88
N ALA A 343 -14.95 -12.81 -23.46
CA ALA A 343 -14.21 -11.94 -22.55
C ALA A 343 -13.90 -12.64 -21.21
N ILE A 344 -14.90 -13.31 -20.63
CA ILE A 344 -14.74 -14.13 -19.42
C ILE A 344 -13.70 -15.25 -19.67
N ALA A 345 -13.78 -15.95 -20.80
CA ALA A 345 -12.86 -17.03 -21.11
C ALA A 345 -11.41 -16.53 -21.25
N LEU A 346 -11.18 -15.36 -21.85
CA LEU A 346 -9.84 -14.74 -21.91
C LEU A 346 -9.26 -14.51 -20.51
N ALA A 347 -10.04 -13.90 -19.61
CA ALA A 347 -9.58 -13.59 -18.25
C ALA A 347 -9.36 -14.86 -17.40
N VAL A 348 -10.35 -15.74 -17.34
CA VAL A 348 -10.30 -16.96 -16.52
C VAL A 348 -9.16 -17.88 -16.98
N ASN A 349 -8.97 -18.08 -18.29
CA ASN A 349 -7.89 -18.90 -18.83
C ASN A 349 -6.51 -18.25 -18.72
N ALA A 350 -6.43 -16.92 -18.55
CA ALA A 350 -5.17 -16.24 -18.25
C ALA A 350 -4.69 -16.49 -16.82
N GLY A 351 -5.61 -16.85 -15.90
CA GLY A 351 -5.27 -17.14 -14.51
C GLY A 351 -6.07 -16.35 -13.48
N LEU A 352 -7.08 -15.57 -13.90
CA LEU A 352 -7.97 -14.85 -12.99
C LEU A 352 -8.85 -15.83 -12.20
N ASP A 353 -8.95 -15.67 -10.88
CA ASP A 353 -9.77 -16.52 -10.02
C ASP A 353 -11.12 -15.90 -9.68
N MET A 354 -11.18 -14.59 -9.49
CA MET A 354 -12.40 -13.86 -9.15
C MET A 354 -12.51 -12.61 -10.01
N ALA A 355 -13.71 -12.31 -10.49
CA ALA A 355 -14.01 -11.07 -11.21
C ALA A 355 -14.69 -10.09 -10.27
N MET A 356 -14.21 -8.84 -10.22
CA MET A 356 -14.92 -7.73 -9.63
C MET A 356 -15.88 -7.16 -10.69
N GLU A 357 -17.05 -7.83 -10.81
CA GLU A 357 -18.14 -7.42 -11.70
C GLU A 357 -19.30 -6.84 -10.85
N PRO A 358 -19.14 -5.63 -10.33
CA PRO A 358 -19.86 -5.13 -9.16
C PRO A 358 -21.37 -5.00 -9.36
N TYR A 359 -21.85 -4.98 -10.62
CA TYR A 359 -23.26 -4.75 -10.95
C TYR A 359 -23.98 -5.99 -11.44
N PHE A 360 -23.27 -7.05 -11.87
CA PHE A 360 -23.78 -7.95 -12.90
C PHE A 360 -23.71 -9.44 -12.52
N ALA A 361 -24.17 -9.81 -11.30
CA ALA A 361 -24.16 -11.22 -10.84
C ALA A 361 -24.83 -12.20 -11.84
N LYS A 362 -25.96 -11.80 -12.42
CA LYS A 362 -26.68 -12.61 -13.42
C LYS A 362 -25.84 -12.80 -14.68
N GLU A 363 -25.34 -11.71 -15.22
CA GLU A 363 -24.58 -11.70 -16.48
C GLU A 363 -23.26 -12.46 -16.32
N TRP A 364 -22.57 -12.31 -15.18
CA TRP A 364 -21.38 -13.12 -14.87
C TRP A 364 -21.73 -14.60 -14.84
N SER A 365 -22.74 -15.00 -14.06
CA SER A 365 -23.13 -16.40 -13.89
C SER A 365 -23.53 -17.05 -15.21
N THR A 366 -24.40 -16.37 -15.98
CA THR A 366 -24.84 -16.89 -17.29
C THR A 366 -23.72 -16.88 -18.34
N GLY A 367 -22.88 -15.86 -18.33
CA GLY A 367 -21.74 -15.70 -19.26
C GLY A 367 -20.69 -16.78 -19.06
N LEU A 368 -20.25 -17.01 -17.81
CA LEU A 368 -19.25 -18.04 -17.52
C LEU A 368 -19.81 -19.45 -17.76
N LYS A 369 -21.09 -19.70 -17.41
CA LYS A 369 -21.75 -20.95 -17.75
C LYS A 369 -21.77 -21.18 -19.28
N THR A 370 -22.14 -20.17 -20.04
CA THR A 370 -22.13 -20.23 -21.51
C THR A 370 -20.71 -20.49 -22.04
N ALA A 371 -19.68 -19.87 -21.45
CA ALA A 371 -18.30 -20.14 -21.83
C ALA A 371 -17.89 -21.61 -21.58
N VAL A 372 -18.37 -22.21 -20.48
CA VAL A 372 -18.18 -23.65 -20.21
C VAL A 372 -18.94 -24.51 -21.22
N ASP A 373 -20.22 -24.23 -21.46
CA ASP A 373 -21.06 -24.97 -22.40
C ASP A 373 -20.51 -24.94 -23.85
N ARG A 374 -19.86 -23.80 -24.22
CA ARG A 374 -19.17 -23.64 -25.51
C ARG A 374 -17.76 -24.28 -25.52
N GLY A 375 -17.31 -24.88 -24.42
CA GLY A 375 -15.97 -25.47 -24.31
C GLY A 375 -14.82 -24.46 -24.26
N LEU A 376 -15.09 -23.17 -24.06
CA LEU A 376 -14.10 -22.11 -23.95
C LEU A 376 -13.37 -22.13 -22.59
N VAL A 377 -14.04 -22.56 -21.54
CA VAL A 377 -13.50 -22.71 -20.18
C VAL A 377 -13.77 -24.13 -19.68
N SER A 378 -12.76 -24.81 -19.14
CA SER A 378 -12.95 -26.16 -18.60
C SER A 378 -13.50 -26.11 -17.16
N VAL A 379 -14.34 -27.09 -16.80
CA VAL A 379 -14.81 -27.26 -15.40
C VAL A 379 -13.62 -27.40 -14.43
N LYS A 380 -12.54 -28.04 -14.86
CA LYS A 380 -11.31 -28.12 -14.06
C LYS A 380 -10.75 -26.73 -13.70
N ARG A 381 -10.76 -25.80 -14.65
CA ARG A 381 -10.30 -24.41 -14.38
C ARG A 381 -11.21 -23.69 -13.39
N ILE A 382 -12.53 -23.95 -13.47
CA ILE A 382 -13.51 -23.44 -12.48
C ILE A 382 -13.19 -24.03 -11.09
N ASP A 383 -12.97 -25.34 -10.99
CA ASP A 383 -12.64 -26.02 -9.73
C ASP A 383 -11.35 -25.47 -9.10
N GLU A 384 -10.35 -25.12 -9.91
CA GLU A 384 -9.10 -24.51 -9.44
C GLU A 384 -9.35 -23.12 -8.83
N SER A 385 -10.14 -22.25 -9.46
CA SER A 385 -10.48 -20.93 -8.97
C SER A 385 -11.34 -20.97 -7.71
N ALA A 386 -12.47 -21.66 -7.78
CA ALA A 386 -13.37 -21.84 -6.64
C ALA A 386 -12.63 -22.50 -5.46
N GLY A 387 -11.73 -23.45 -5.74
CA GLY A 387 -10.92 -24.09 -4.71
C GLY A 387 -9.98 -23.15 -3.97
N ARG A 388 -9.35 -22.18 -4.67
CA ARG A 388 -8.51 -21.13 -4.02
C ARG A 388 -9.35 -20.19 -3.17
N ILE A 389 -10.51 -19.77 -3.66
CA ILE A 389 -11.43 -18.89 -2.94
C ILE A 389 -11.97 -19.58 -1.68
N LEU A 390 -12.43 -20.83 -1.79
CA LEU A 390 -12.91 -21.62 -0.65
C LEU A 390 -11.80 -21.86 0.38
N ARG A 391 -10.56 -22.16 -0.09
CA ARG A 391 -9.40 -22.26 0.80
C ARG A 391 -9.21 -21.00 1.63
N MET A 392 -9.24 -19.81 1.00
CA MET A 392 -9.10 -18.54 1.70
C MET A 392 -10.22 -18.35 2.74
N LYS A 393 -11.46 -18.71 2.42
CA LYS A 393 -12.58 -18.67 3.39
C LYS A 393 -12.34 -19.59 4.60
N PHE A 394 -11.78 -20.78 4.39
CA PHE A 394 -11.43 -21.68 5.50
C PHE A 394 -10.23 -21.18 6.30
N GLU A 395 -9.18 -20.65 5.63
CA GLU A 395 -8.01 -20.09 6.30
C GLU A 395 -8.35 -18.86 7.15
N LEU A 396 -9.35 -18.07 6.74
CA LEU A 396 -9.90 -16.95 7.50
C LEU A 396 -10.83 -17.38 8.64
N GLY A 397 -11.18 -18.67 8.74
CA GLY A 397 -12.09 -19.19 9.77
C GLY A 397 -13.55 -18.72 9.59
N LEU A 398 -13.96 -18.29 8.39
CA LEU A 398 -15.30 -17.73 8.15
C LEU A 398 -16.42 -18.74 8.38
N PHE A 399 -16.15 -20.03 8.19
CA PHE A 399 -17.13 -21.10 8.47
C PHE A 399 -17.37 -21.29 9.96
N GLU A 400 -16.39 -20.98 10.81
CA GLU A 400 -16.44 -21.10 12.26
C GLU A 400 -16.89 -19.79 12.91
N HIS A 401 -16.45 -18.64 12.36
CA HIS A 401 -16.61 -17.32 12.95
C HIS A 401 -17.06 -16.30 11.90
N PRO A 402 -18.27 -16.44 11.32
CA PRO A 402 -18.75 -15.53 10.27
C PRO A 402 -19.12 -14.13 10.79
N TYR A 403 -19.36 -13.97 12.10
CA TYR A 403 -19.91 -12.74 12.68
C TYR A 403 -18.91 -12.06 13.63
N VAL A 404 -19.14 -10.75 13.84
CA VAL A 404 -18.46 -9.93 14.85
C VAL A 404 -19.47 -9.36 15.85
N ASP A 405 -18.98 -8.92 17.01
CA ASP A 405 -19.79 -8.24 18.02
C ASP A 405 -19.96 -6.75 17.68
N ALA A 406 -21.05 -6.40 17.03
CA ALA A 406 -21.34 -5.02 16.60
C ALA A 406 -21.36 -4.01 17.78
N ALA A 407 -21.66 -4.45 18.99
CA ALA A 407 -21.66 -3.54 20.16
C ALA A 407 -20.26 -3.10 20.58
N LYS A 408 -19.22 -3.81 20.12
CA LYS A 408 -17.81 -3.44 20.40
C LYS A 408 -17.15 -2.65 19.29
N ALA A 409 -17.80 -2.51 18.11
CA ALA A 409 -17.19 -1.93 16.93
C ALA A 409 -16.81 -0.44 17.14
N ASP A 410 -17.70 0.36 17.74
CA ASP A 410 -17.43 1.78 17.98
C ASP A 410 -16.18 1.98 18.84
N ALA A 411 -16.07 1.25 19.95
CA ALA A 411 -14.89 1.33 20.81
C ALA A 411 -13.59 0.81 20.17
N ALA A 412 -13.70 -0.07 19.19
CA ALA A 412 -12.55 -0.64 18.48
C ALA A 412 -12.08 0.19 17.27
N VAL A 413 -12.87 1.19 16.84
CA VAL A 413 -12.60 1.93 15.60
C VAL A 413 -12.52 3.44 15.83
N LEU A 414 -13.45 4.03 16.63
CA LEU A 414 -13.53 5.48 16.75
C LEU A 414 -12.33 6.06 17.50
N GLY A 415 -11.54 6.87 16.83
CA GLY A 415 -10.41 7.59 17.41
C GLY A 415 -9.29 6.69 17.98
N VAL A 416 -9.23 5.42 17.58
CA VAL A 416 -8.18 4.48 18.00
C VAL A 416 -6.86 4.84 17.31
N ASP A 417 -5.73 4.71 18.04
CA ASP A 417 -4.37 4.93 17.53
C ASP A 417 -4.10 6.35 16.96
N LYS A 418 -4.76 7.40 17.47
CA LYS A 418 -4.49 8.80 17.10
C LYS A 418 -3.03 9.21 17.31
N ASP A 419 -2.41 8.78 18.40
CA ASP A 419 -0.99 9.06 18.66
C ASP A 419 -0.08 8.47 17.59
N LEU A 420 -0.41 7.26 17.10
CA LEU A 420 0.31 6.67 15.98
C LEU A 420 0.09 7.45 14.68
N ALA A 421 -1.13 7.93 14.42
CA ALA A 421 -1.43 8.76 13.27
C ALA A 421 -0.70 10.11 13.33
N ARG A 422 -0.66 10.78 14.49
CA ARG A 422 0.14 11.99 14.72
C ARG A 422 1.62 11.74 14.50
N LYS A 423 2.16 10.65 15.05
CA LYS A 423 3.56 10.25 14.82
C LYS A 423 3.83 10.04 13.33
N ALA A 424 3.00 9.27 12.63
CA ALA A 424 3.15 9.02 11.20
C ALA A 424 3.05 10.31 10.38
N ALA A 425 2.12 11.22 10.73
CA ALA A 425 1.98 12.53 10.10
C ALA A 425 3.23 13.39 10.33
N ALA A 426 3.81 13.43 11.54
CA ALA A 426 5.03 14.20 11.83
C ALA A 426 6.26 13.61 11.10
N GLU A 427 6.41 12.29 11.06
CA GLU A 427 7.49 11.60 10.35
C GLU A 427 7.41 11.73 8.83
N SER A 428 6.22 11.93 8.27
CA SER A 428 5.99 12.13 6.84
C SER A 428 6.34 13.56 6.37
N GLN A 429 6.47 14.53 7.27
CA GLN A 429 6.79 15.90 6.91
C GLN A 429 8.21 15.99 6.33
N VAL A 430 8.34 16.56 5.12
CA VAL A 430 9.64 16.74 4.47
C VAL A 430 9.99 18.22 4.45
N LEU A 431 10.95 18.61 5.27
CA LEU A 431 11.49 19.97 5.27
C LEU A 431 12.48 20.13 4.11
N LEU A 432 12.12 20.92 3.10
CA LEU A 432 12.90 21.08 1.87
C LEU A 432 13.75 22.35 1.86
N ARG A 433 13.31 23.39 2.61
CA ARG A 433 14.04 24.66 2.74
C ARG A 433 13.88 25.20 4.16
N ASN A 434 14.96 25.77 4.70
CA ASN A 434 14.99 26.42 6.00
C ASN A 434 16.07 27.50 6.04
N GLU A 435 15.87 28.58 5.26
CA GLU A 435 16.81 29.68 5.14
C GLU A 435 16.78 30.57 6.38
N GLY A 436 17.95 30.95 6.86
CA GLY A 436 18.10 31.77 8.06
C GLY A 436 17.63 31.09 9.34
N GLY A 437 17.32 29.78 9.30
CA GLY A 437 16.81 29.07 10.45
C GLY A 437 15.40 29.54 10.86
N VAL A 438 14.53 29.88 9.87
CA VAL A 438 13.15 30.32 10.11
C VAL A 438 12.34 29.29 10.89
N LEU A 439 12.69 28.04 10.80
CA LEU A 439 12.15 26.91 11.57
C LEU A 439 13.26 26.27 12.45
N PRO A 440 12.95 25.76 13.64
CA PRO A 440 11.62 25.80 14.26
C PRO A 440 11.22 27.23 14.64
N VAL A 441 9.90 27.48 14.70
CA VAL A 441 9.32 28.77 15.09
C VAL A 441 9.88 29.21 16.44
N SER A 442 10.27 30.48 16.53
CA SER A 442 10.82 31.04 17.77
C SER A 442 9.83 30.89 18.95
N PRO A 443 10.28 30.42 20.12
CA PRO A 443 9.42 30.36 21.30
C PRO A 443 8.98 31.73 21.80
N THR A 444 9.57 32.81 21.25
CA THR A 444 9.23 34.21 21.61
C THR A 444 8.39 34.91 20.54
N ALA A 445 7.94 34.19 19.51
CA ALA A 445 7.06 34.72 18.47
C ALA A 445 5.79 35.32 19.11
N LYS A 446 5.39 36.51 18.69
CA LYS A 446 4.20 37.20 19.20
C LYS A 446 3.01 37.10 18.29
N LYS A 447 3.26 37.03 16.96
CA LYS A 447 2.21 36.98 15.98
C LYS A 447 2.58 36.03 14.83
N ILE A 448 1.72 35.05 14.58
CA ILE A 448 1.82 34.11 13.45
C ILE A 448 0.57 34.31 12.59
N VAL A 449 0.76 34.59 11.31
CA VAL A 449 -0.32 34.65 10.34
C VAL A 449 -0.40 33.30 9.61
N VAL A 450 -1.61 32.74 9.52
CA VAL A 450 -1.87 31.50 8.75
C VAL A 450 -2.79 31.85 7.59
N ALA A 451 -2.32 31.63 6.38
CA ALA A 451 -3.02 31.98 5.12
C ALA A 451 -3.14 30.75 4.19
N GLY A 452 -3.91 30.90 3.12
CA GLY A 452 -4.13 29.85 2.13
C GLY A 452 -5.38 29.00 2.38
N SER A 453 -6.03 28.53 1.31
CA SER A 453 -7.31 27.80 1.39
C SER A 453 -7.20 26.44 2.10
N TYR A 454 -6.04 25.80 2.03
CA TYR A 454 -5.78 24.49 2.63
C TYR A 454 -5.40 24.53 4.11
N ALA A 455 -5.31 25.73 4.72
CA ALA A 455 -4.91 25.87 6.11
C ALA A 455 -5.95 25.29 7.09
N ASP A 456 -7.22 25.35 6.73
CA ASP A 456 -8.34 24.94 7.59
C ASP A 456 -9.34 24.06 6.83
N ASP A 457 -8.82 23.14 6.03
CA ASP A 457 -9.59 22.20 5.23
C ASP A 457 -9.15 20.77 5.53
N ILE A 458 -9.93 20.08 6.37
CA ILE A 458 -9.66 18.69 6.73
C ILE A 458 -9.93 17.74 5.55
N ASN A 459 -10.87 18.08 4.67
CA ASN A 459 -11.29 17.22 3.57
C ASN A 459 -10.19 17.09 2.51
N ASP A 460 -9.60 18.21 2.13
CA ASP A 460 -8.45 18.21 1.22
C ASP A 460 -7.19 17.62 1.90
N GLN A 461 -7.04 17.82 3.22
CA GLN A 461 -5.92 17.30 4.00
C GLN A 461 -5.89 15.76 4.04
N VAL A 462 -7.04 15.10 4.13
CA VAL A 462 -7.10 13.63 4.13
C VAL A 462 -7.07 13.02 2.73
N GLY A 463 -7.45 13.77 1.71
CA GLY A 463 -7.37 13.34 0.30
C GLY A 463 -8.49 12.42 -0.18
N GLY A 464 -8.33 11.92 -1.40
CA GLY A 464 -9.24 10.95 -2.02
C GLY A 464 -9.35 9.63 -1.23
N TRP A 465 -10.30 8.79 -1.59
CA TRP A 465 -10.60 7.52 -0.91
C TRP A 465 -11.00 7.68 0.57
N THR A 466 -11.37 8.89 1.03
CA THR A 466 -11.80 9.13 2.41
C THR A 466 -13.30 9.39 2.46
N ILE A 467 -14.07 8.53 3.13
CA ILE A 467 -15.53 8.45 3.18
C ILE A 467 -16.13 8.19 1.79
N GLY A 468 -15.95 9.10 0.85
CA GLY A 468 -16.31 8.93 -0.56
C GLY A 468 -15.09 8.58 -1.42
N TRP A 469 -15.35 8.12 -2.65
CA TRP A 469 -14.31 7.79 -3.62
C TRP A 469 -13.43 9.02 -3.95
N GLN A 470 -14.05 10.17 -4.23
CA GLN A 470 -13.33 11.40 -4.58
C GLN A 470 -12.85 12.21 -3.34
N GLY A 471 -13.00 11.67 -2.14
CA GLY A 471 -12.75 12.34 -0.87
C GLY A 471 -14.03 12.54 -0.07
N VAL A 472 -13.96 13.31 1.00
CA VAL A 472 -15.08 13.52 1.91
C VAL A 472 -16.22 14.26 1.21
N PRO A 473 -17.44 13.70 1.17
CA PRO A 473 -18.58 14.36 0.52
C PRO A 473 -18.93 15.70 1.20
N GLU A 474 -19.48 16.63 0.43
CA GLU A 474 -19.94 17.93 0.94
C GLU A 474 -20.93 17.74 2.08
N GLY A 475 -20.78 18.54 3.13
CA GLY A 475 -21.64 18.49 4.33
C GLY A 475 -21.30 17.41 5.35
N VAL A 476 -20.35 16.53 5.07
CA VAL A 476 -19.85 15.55 6.04
C VAL A 476 -18.77 16.17 6.91
N ALA A 477 -18.98 16.21 8.23
CA ALA A 477 -18.00 16.68 9.19
C ALA A 477 -17.06 15.53 9.59
N LEU A 478 -15.85 15.52 9.03
CA LEU A 478 -14.83 14.53 9.38
C LEU A 478 -14.08 14.98 10.65
N PRO A 479 -13.98 14.16 11.70
CA PRO A 479 -13.15 14.45 12.85
C PRO A 479 -11.66 14.45 12.48
N GLY A 480 -10.94 15.50 12.93
CA GLY A 480 -9.50 15.62 12.69
C GLY A 480 -8.99 17.00 13.05
N THR A 481 -7.67 17.20 12.98
CA THR A 481 -6.99 18.45 13.29
C THR A 481 -6.44 19.06 12.01
N THR A 482 -6.94 20.25 11.62
CA THR A 482 -6.44 21.00 10.47
C THR A 482 -5.09 21.63 10.78
N VAL A 483 -4.35 22.06 9.75
CA VAL A 483 -3.06 22.76 9.92
C VAL A 483 -3.22 24.00 10.80
N LEU A 484 -4.28 24.79 10.57
CA LEU A 484 -4.61 25.97 11.40
C LEU A 484 -4.87 25.59 12.86
N ALA A 485 -5.67 24.56 13.10
CA ALA A 485 -5.97 24.09 14.46
C ALA A 485 -4.70 23.62 15.17
N GLY A 486 -3.88 22.79 14.52
CA GLY A 486 -2.61 22.31 15.09
C GLY A 486 -1.63 23.46 15.41
N ILE A 487 -1.53 24.49 14.54
CA ILE A 487 -0.70 25.66 14.79
C ILE A 487 -1.24 26.44 16.01
N LYS A 488 -2.56 26.62 16.12
CA LYS A 488 -3.17 27.30 17.28
C LYS A 488 -2.91 26.58 18.60
N GLU A 489 -2.98 25.25 18.58
CA GLU A 489 -2.77 24.43 19.77
C GLU A 489 -1.30 24.38 20.19
N ALA A 490 -0.35 24.36 19.24
CA ALA A 490 1.08 24.27 19.51
C ALA A 490 1.78 25.62 19.72
N ALA A 491 1.13 26.71 19.37
CA ALA A 491 1.72 28.06 19.49
C ALA A 491 2.12 28.39 20.97
N PRO A 492 3.28 29.02 21.18
CA PRO A 492 3.71 29.42 22.52
C PRO A 492 2.68 30.29 23.21
N ALA A 493 2.58 30.19 24.54
CA ALA A 493 1.67 31.02 25.32
C ALA A 493 1.89 32.53 25.08
N GLY A 494 0.82 33.24 24.73
CA GLY A 494 0.85 34.66 24.39
C GLY A 494 1.20 34.96 22.92
N THR A 495 1.32 33.96 22.07
CA THR A 495 1.40 34.14 20.63
C THR A 495 -0.01 34.29 20.02
N GLU A 496 -0.23 35.39 19.31
CA GLU A 496 -1.45 35.58 18.51
C GLU A 496 -1.36 34.79 17.23
N VAL A 497 -2.34 33.92 16.96
CA VAL A 497 -2.46 33.16 15.67
C VAL A 497 -3.64 33.69 14.88
N VAL A 498 -3.35 34.42 13.81
CA VAL A 498 -4.35 35.09 12.96
C VAL A 498 -4.62 34.26 11.72
N ARG A 499 -5.88 33.92 11.45
CA ARG A 499 -6.31 33.30 10.17
C ARG A 499 -6.62 34.43 9.16
N ALA A 500 -5.88 34.51 8.09
CA ALA A 500 -6.16 35.38 6.97
C ALA A 500 -6.89 34.62 5.83
N THR A 501 -7.99 35.15 5.34
CA THR A 501 -8.87 34.47 4.39
C THR A 501 -8.79 35.01 2.95
N THR A 502 -8.26 36.24 2.79
CA THR A 502 -8.01 36.83 1.47
C THR A 502 -6.54 37.20 1.31
N THR A 503 -6.09 37.42 0.09
CA THR A 503 -4.71 37.84 -0.19
C THR A 503 -4.41 39.20 0.43
N GLU A 504 -5.33 40.15 0.34
CA GLU A 504 -5.20 41.51 0.88
C GLU A 504 -5.06 41.48 2.41
N ASP A 505 -5.92 40.70 3.08
CA ASP A 505 -5.86 40.52 4.54
C ASP A 505 -4.54 39.83 4.93
N ALA A 506 -4.14 38.77 4.25
CA ALA A 506 -2.90 38.06 4.51
C ALA A 506 -1.67 38.97 4.40
N VAL A 507 -1.59 39.80 3.38
CA VAL A 507 -0.51 40.77 3.18
C VAL A 507 -0.56 41.87 4.26
N ALA A 508 -1.75 42.35 4.61
CA ALA A 508 -1.90 43.37 5.66
C ALA A 508 -1.41 42.85 7.01
N GLN A 509 -1.85 41.63 7.39
CA GLN A 509 -1.48 40.98 8.64
C GLN A 509 0.01 40.55 8.69
N ALA A 510 0.59 40.19 7.55
CA ALA A 510 1.98 39.79 7.47
C ALA A 510 2.98 40.91 7.80
N LYS A 511 2.61 42.18 7.65
CA LYS A 511 3.54 43.31 7.84
C LYS A 511 4.11 43.43 9.26
N ASP A 512 3.36 43.00 10.25
CA ASP A 512 3.74 43.02 11.67
C ASP A 512 3.85 41.62 12.28
N ALA A 513 3.75 40.56 11.46
CA ALA A 513 3.91 39.21 11.90
C ALA A 513 5.40 38.83 12.08
N ASP A 514 5.68 37.96 13.04
CA ASP A 514 6.98 37.32 13.21
C ASP A 514 7.18 36.23 12.15
N LEU A 515 6.08 35.56 11.75
CA LEU A 515 6.06 34.51 10.72
C LEU A 515 4.71 34.47 10.04
N THR A 516 4.72 34.25 8.73
CA THR A 516 3.55 33.84 7.95
C THR A 516 3.68 32.39 7.52
N VAL A 517 2.71 31.54 7.87
CA VAL A 517 2.57 30.19 7.35
C VAL A 517 1.50 30.20 6.27
N VAL A 518 1.87 29.92 5.03
CA VAL A 518 0.92 29.81 3.92
C VAL A 518 0.76 28.37 3.49
N VAL A 519 -0.49 27.89 3.52
CA VAL A 519 -0.81 26.48 3.19
C VAL A 519 -1.45 26.43 1.81
N VAL A 520 -0.76 25.78 0.90
CA VAL A 520 -1.13 25.61 -0.50
C VAL A 520 -1.24 24.14 -0.86
N GLY A 521 -1.86 23.78 -1.98
CA GLY A 521 -2.00 22.38 -2.35
C GLY A 521 -2.94 22.12 -3.52
N GLU A 522 -3.45 20.91 -3.60
CA GLU A 522 -4.43 20.48 -4.58
C GLU A 522 -5.67 19.88 -3.92
N LYS A 523 -6.80 19.90 -4.63
CA LYS A 523 -8.06 19.35 -4.17
C LYS A 523 -7.99 17.83 -4.02
N ALA A 524 -8.71 17.30 -3.02
CA ALA A 524 -8.94 15.87 -2.90
C ALA A 524 -9.65 15.34 -4.14
N ALA A 525 -9.09 14.31 -4.73
CA ALA A 525 -9.67 13.56 -5.85
C ALA A 525 -9.01 12.17 -5.94
N ALA A 526 -9.58 11.26 -6.73
CA ALA A 526 -9.06 9.92 -6.92
C ALA A 526 -9.12 9.50 -8.40
N GLU A 527 -8.22 8.61 -8.78
CA GLU A 527 -8.15 7.99 -10.11
C GLU A 527 -8.14 9.03 -11.25
N GLY A 528 -8.82 8.76 -12.37
CA GLY A 528 -8.84 9.65 -13.52
C GLY A 528 -9.37 11.07 -13.25
N ALA A 529 -10.19 11.27 -12.22
CA ALA A 529 -10.60 12.61 -11.80
C ALA A 529 -9.47 13.41 -11.14
N ALA A 530 -8.45 12.74 -10.65
CA ALA A 530 -7.22 13.35 -10.11
C ALA A 530 -6.10 13.45 -11.15
N ASP A 531 -6.28 12.98 -12.40
CA ASP A 531 -5.30 13.19 -13.46
C ASP A 531 -5.07 14.69 -13.71
N SER A 532 -3.81 15.10 -13.78
CA SER A 532 -3.45 16.50 -14.00
C SER A 532 -2.41 16.64 -15.10
N PRO A 533 -2.78 17.17 -16.26
CA PRO A 533 -1.79 17.45 -17.31
C PRO A 533 -0.79 18.55 -16.89
N ARG A 534 -1.13 19.32 -15.85
CA ARG A 534 -0.33 20.41 -15.31
C ARG A 534 -0.25 20.30 -13.78
N PRO A 535 0.61 19.41 -13.23
CA PRO A 535 0.79 19.27 -11.79
C PRO A 535 1.57 20.48 -11.23
N GLU A 536 0.87 21.60 -11.09
CA GLU A 536 1.40 22.88 -10.58
C GLU A 536 0.41 23.55 -9.62
N LEU A 537 0.91 24.45 -8.79
CA LEU A 537 0.04 25.28 -7.96
C LEU A 537 -0.81 26.19 -8.86
N SER A 538 -2.06 26.43 -8.47
CA SER A 538 -2.95 27.35 -9.19
C SER A 538 -2.39 28.78 -9.21
N ALA A 539 -2.77 29.56 -10.22
CA ALA A 539 -2.32 30.95 -10.37
C ALA A 539 -2.60 31.80 -9.12
N ASP A 540 -3.77 31.58 -8.48
CA ASP A 540 -4.17 32.33 -7.26
C ASP A 540 -3.27 31.97 -6.06
N GLN A 541 -2.91 30.70 -5.91
CA GLN A 541 -1.99 30.27 -4.86
C GLN A 541 -0.57 30.84 -5.09
N GLN A 542 -0.10 30.83 -6.33
CA GLN A 542 1.18 31.42 -6.70
C GLN A 542 1.18 32.94 -6.44
N ALA A 543 0.09 33.65 -6.80
CA ALA A 543 -0.06 35.08 -6.56
C ALA A 543 -0.09 35.43 -5.06
N LEU A 544 -0.80 34.62 -4.23
CA LEU A 544 -0.81 34.78 -2.78
C LEU A 544 0.61 34.69 -2.19
N VAL A 545 1.33 33.63 -2.51
CA VAL A 545 2.69 33.42 -1.98
C VAL A 545 3.65 34.50 -2.48
N LYS A 546 3.56 34.91 -3.74
CA LYS A 546 4.34 36.02 -4.31
C LYS A 546 4.08 37.34 -3.56
N ALA A 547 2.82 37.65 -3.25
CA ALA A 547 2.45 38.85 -2.51
C ALA A 547 2.99 38.82 -1.06
N LEU A 548 2.92 37.66 -0.38
CA LEU A 548 3.46 37.49 0.96
C LEU A 548 4.98 37.62 0.98
N LYS A 549 5.70 37.07 0.00
CA LYS A 549 7.15 37.30 -0.16
C LYS A 549 7.50 38.78 -0.31
N ALA A 550 6.70 39.51 -1.08
CA ALA A 550 6.90 40.96 -1.29
C ALA A 550 6.65 41.81 0.00
N ALA A 551 5.93 41.29 0.98
CA ALA A 551 5.73 41.94 2.28
C ALA A 551 7.02 42.02 3.12
N GLY A 552 8.07 41.26 2.76
CA GLY A 552 9.42 41.34 3.34
C GLY A 552 9.57 40.72 4.73
N LYS A 553 8.59 39.91 5.19
CA LYS A 553 8.63 39.15 6.43
C LYS A 553 8.85 37.68 6.17
N PRO A 554 9.30 36.89 7.16
CA PRO A 554 9.51 35.46 6.99
C PRO A 554 8.22 34.74 6.57
N VAL A 555 8.35 33.90 5.51
CA VAL A 555 7.25 33.08 4.99
C VAL A 555 7.68 31.62 4.97
N VAL A 556 6.84 30.75 5.51
CA VAL A 556 6.95 29.29 5.39
C VAL A 556 5.77 28.79 4.56
N THR A 557 6.08 28.10 3.46
CA THR A 557 5.09 27.44 2.62
C THR A 557 4.94 25.99 3.07
N VAL A 558 3.71 25.58 3.39
CA VAL A 558 3.31 24.19 3.63
C VAL A 558 2.51 23.71 2.44
N VAL A 559 2.94 22.60 1.82
CA VAL A 559 2.28 22.04 0.62
C VAL A 559 1.48 20.80 1.04
N VAL A 560 0.16 20.86 0.87
CA VAL A 560 -0.77 19.73 1.08
C VAL A 560 -1.19 19.20 -0.28
N ALA A 561 -0.56 18.12 -0.73
CA ALA A 561 -0.79 17.57 -2.07
C ALA A 561 -0.40 16.10 -2.15
N GLY A 562 -1.02 15.38 -3.06
CA GLY A 562 -0.73 13.96 -3.32
C GLY A 562 0.50 13.72 -4.18
N ARG A 563 1.09 14.78 -4.73
CA ARG A 563 2.23 14.74 -5.66
C ARG A 563 3.10 15.98 -5.53
N PRO A 564 4.37 15.96 -6.01
CA PRO A 564 5.16 17.18 -6.18
C PRO A 564 4.49 18.11 -7.20
N LEU A 565 4.17 19.32 -6.77
CA LEU A 565 3.60 20.37 -7.65
C LEU A 565 4.70 21.35 -8.07
N VAL A 566 4.74 21.75 -9.34
CA VAL A 566 5.58 22.86 -9.77
C VAL A 566 5.12 24.12 -9.06
N LEU A 567 6.00 24.75 -8.29
CA LEU A 567 5.66 25.85 -7.39
C LEU A 567 5.53 27.21 -8.13
N GLY A 568 6.22 27.39 -9.27
CA GLY A 568 6.21 28.63 -10.01
C GLY A 568 6.61 29.83 -9.16
N ASP A 569 5.84 30.92 -9.20
CA ASP A 569 6.08 32.14 -8.40
C ASP A 569 6.01 31.93 -6.87
N ALA A 570 5.43 30.79 -6.42
CA ALA A 570 5.39 30.41 -5.01
C ALA A 570 6.72 29.85 -4.49
N ASP A 571 7.67 29.52 -5.36
CA ASP A 571 8.99 29.10 -4.92
C ASP A 571 9.81 30.24 -4.28
N GLY A 572 10.85 29.92 -3.50
CA GLY A 572 11.75 30.90 -2.89
C GLY A 572 11.21 31.56 -1.61
N THR A 573 10.32 30.92 -0.85
CA THR A 573 10.03 31.27 0.54
C THR A 573 11.15 30.79 1.46
N GLN A 574 11.33 31.39 2.65
CA GLN A 574 12.41 31.02 3.56
C GLN A 574 12.27 29.59 4.11
N GLY A 575 11.03 29.10 4.30
CA GLY A 575 10.74 27.73 4.66
C GLY A 575 9.85 27.05 3.64
N LEU A 576 10.12 25.77 3.36
CA LEU A 576 9.28 24.93 2.52
C LEU A 576 9.12 23.56 3.17
N LEU A 577 7.88 23.20 3.47
CA LEU A 577 7.51 21.93 4.08
C LEU A 577 6.51 21.20 3.17
N MET A 578 6.87 20.00 2.70
CA MET A 578 5.94 19.10 2.02
C MET A 578 5.23 18.24 3.05
N SER A 579 3.92 18.37 3.12
CA SER A 579 3.06 17.67 4.09
C SER A 579 2.38 16.44 3.51
N TRP A 580 2.35 16.30 2.19
CA TRP A 580 1.60 15.26 1.48
C TRP A 580 0.11 15.37 1.79
N LEU A 581 -0.56 14.21 1.97
CA LEU A 581 -1.92 14.07 2.47
C LEU A 581 -1.83 13.42 3.86
N PRO A 582 -1.67 14.21 4.94
CA PRO A 582 -1.17 13.73 6.23
C PRO A 582 -2.22 13.07 7.13
N GLY A 583 -3.47 12.93 6.67
CA GLY A 583 -4.53 12.24 7.43
C GLY A 583 -5.19 13.10 8.50
N SER A 584 -5.97 12.46 9.38
CA SER A 584 -6.81 13.14 10.39
C SER A 584 -6.00 13.88 11.46
N GLU A 585 -4.78 13.44 11.75
CA GLU A 585 -3.87 14.08 12.71
C GLU A 585 -2.80 14.96 12.03
N GLY A 586 -3.02 15.29 10.76
CA GLY A 586 -2.08 16.03 9.93
C GLY A 586 -1.70 17.40 10.49
N GLY A 587 -2.67 18.15 11.02
CA GLY A 587 -2.41 19.45 11.65
C GLY A 587 -1.47 19.37 12.85
N HIS A 588 -1.63 18.35 13.69
CA HIS A 588 -0.70 18.09 14.80
C HIS A 588 0.71 17.75 14.27
N GLY A 589 0.80 16.84 13.26
CA GLY A 589 2.09 16.46 12.69
C GLY A 589 2.85 17.62 12.04
N VAL A 590 2.15 18.50 11.33
CA VAL A 590 2.71 19.76 10.79
C VAL A 590 3.19 20.67 11.91
N ALA A 591 2.36 20.92 12.92
CA ALA A 591 2.68 21.79 14.04
C ALA A 591 3.87 21.25 14.86
N ASP A 592 3.94 19.95 15.12
CA ASP A 592 5.06 19.31 15.82
C ASP A 592 6.41 19.60 15.14
N VAL A 593 6.42 19.62 13.80
CA VAL A 593 7.61 19.98 13.04
C VAL A 593 7.82 21.49 13.05
N LEU A 594 6.81 22.32 12.76
CA LEU A 594 6.95 23.77 12.71
C LEU A 594 7.49 24.34 14.03
N PHE A 595 7.02 23.85 15.18
CA PHE A 595 7.46 24.33 16.50
C PHE A 595 8.63 23.54 17.10
N GLY A 596 9.13 22.51 16.40
CA GLY A 596 10.32 21.76 16.79
C GLY A 596 10.13 20.76 17.93
N ALA A 597 8.89 20.39 18.25
CA ALA A 597 8.57 19.26 19.12
C ALA A 597 9.08 17.94 18.50
N VAL A 598 9.01 17.84 17.17
CA VAL A 598 9.60 16.75 16.39
C VAL A 598 10.67 17.33 15.46
N ASN A 599 11.86 16.71 15.46
CA ASN A 599 12.91 17.04 14.50
C ASN A 599 12.56 16.38 13.14
N PRO A 600 12.40 17.16 12.03
CA PRO A 600 11.99 16.60 10.76
C PRO A 600 12.96 15.51 10.30
N SER A 601 12.40 14.35 9.95
CA SER A 601 13.14 13.18 9.49
C SER A 601 12.66 12.65 8.14
N GLY A 602 11.54 13.17 7.64
CA GLY A 602 10.98 12.80 6.35
C GLY A 602 11.96 13.06 5.20
N ARG A 603 11.94 12.18 4.21
CA ARG A 603 12.72 12.29 2.97
C ARG A 603 11.81 12.12 1.78
N LEU A 604 12.03 12.87 0.71
CA LEU A 604 11.25 12.72 -0.51
C LEU A 604 11.32 11.26 -1.00
N PRO A 605 10.19 10.57 -1.14
CA PRO A 605 10.14 9.24 -1.75
C PRO A 605 10.13 9.32 -3.29
N VAL A 606 10.16 10.53 -3.83
CA VAL A 606 10.05 10.86 -5.25
C VAL A 606 10.89 12.08 -5.60
N SER A 607 11.26 12.21 -6.86
CA SER A 607 11.91 13.40 -7.43
C SER A 607 10.89 14.52 -7.66
N TRP A 608 11.25 15.76 -7.37
CA TRP A 608 10.40 16.95 -7.55
C TRP A 608 10.77 17.69 -8.83
N PRO A 609 9.91 17.79 -9.85
CA PRO A 609 10.22 18.46 -11.10
C PRO A 609 10.35 19.99 -10.93
N LYS A 610 11.30 20.59 -11.67
CA LYS A 610 11.47 22.05 -11.74
C LYS A 610 10.40 22.72 -12.59
N HIS A 611 10.02 22.05 -13.68
CA HIS A 611 9.15 22.57 -14.72
C HIS A 611 8.13 21.51 -15.13
N LEU A 612 7.00 21.91 -15.64
CA LEU A 612 5.97 20.98 -16.16
C LEU A 612 6.50 20.05 -17.25
N GLY A 613 7.40 20.54 -18.11
CA GLY A 613 8.03 19.75 -19.16
C GLY A 613 9.00 18.68 -18.68
N ASN A 614 9.35 18.65 -17.38
CA ASN A 614 10.17 17.57 -16.80
C ASN A 614 9.35 16.31 -16.43
N ALA A 615 8.02 16.38 -16.33
CA ALA A 615 7.20 15.22 -16.01
C ALA A 615 7.05 14.29 -17.25
N PRO A 616 7.21 12.97 -17.11
CA PRO A 616 7.50 12.20 -15.89
C PRO A 616 8.97 12.30 -15.44
N LEU A 617 9.21 12.56 -14.16
CA LEU A 617 10.54 12.68 -13.59
C LEU A 617 10.72 11.69 -12.43
N TYR A 618 11.81 10.91 -12.50
CA TYR A 618 12.28 10.01 -11.43
C TYR A 618 13.81 9.87 -11.50
N TYR A 619 14.48 9.56 -10.39
CA TYR A 619 15.96 9.59 -10.33
C TYR A 619 16.63 8.47 -11.13
N GLN A 620 15.93 7.36 -11.41
CA GLN A 620 16.45 6.19 -12.13
C GLN A 620 16.40 6.36 -13.65
N GLN A 621 16.60 7.56 -14.17
CA GLN A 621 16.71 7.77 -15.61
C GLN A 621 17.91 7.04 -16.18
N LEU A 622 17.75 6.46 -17.38
CA LEU A 622 18.87 5.82 -18.08
C LEU A 622 19.82 6.89 -18.64
N PRO A 623 21.15 6.62 -18.67
CA PRO A 623 22.11 7.56 -19.25
C PRO A 623 21.86 7.72 -20.75
N GLY A 624 22.13 8.91 -21.28
CA GLY A 624 22.03 9.18 -22.72
C GLY A 624 21.61 10.60 -23.10
N THR A 625 21.23 11.44 -22.11
CA THR A 625 20.96 12.86 -22.42
C THR A 625 22.26 13.66 -22.50
N ASN A 626 22.36 14.50 -23.53
CA ASN A 626 23.36 15.56 -23.67
C ASN A 626 22.70 16.93 -23.67
N GLY A 627 21.45 17.03 -23.22
CA GLY A 627 20.65 18.26 -23.23
C GLY A 627 21.25 19.36 -22.35
N GLY A 628 20.90 20.60 -22.68
CA GLY A 628 21.21 21.76 -21.85
C GLY A 628 20.39 21.74 -20.53
N PRO A 629 20.53 22.77 -19.68
CA PRO A 629 19.85 22.83 -18.38
C PRO A 629 18.34 22.65 -18.42
N GLU A 630 17.68 23.11 -19.49
CA GLU A 630 16.22 22.99 -19.64
C GLU A 630 15.75 21.56 -20.00
N SER A 631 16.64 20.71 -20.50
CA SER A 631 16.36 19.32 -20.88
C SER A 631 17.04 18.30 -19.98
N SER A 632 17.64 18.74 -18.87
CA SER A 632 18.27 17.86 -17.90
C SER A 632 17.20 17.12 -17.07
N TYR A 633 17.57 15.97 -16.52
CA TYR A 633 16.76 15.26 -15.52
C TYR A 633 16.97 15.81 -14.09
N ASP A 634 17.51 17.03 -13.95
CA ASP A 634 17.73 17.65 -12.65
C ASP A 634 16.41 17.99 -11.98
N ALA A 635 16.20 17.43 -10.82
CA ALA A 635 15.06 17.75 -9.97
C ALA A 635 15.22 19.09 -9.27
N ALA A 636 14.14 19.79 -8.95
CA ALA A 636 14.14 20.91 -8.02
C ALA A 636 14.59 20.41 -6.62
N TYR A 637 14.08 19.26 -6.22
CA TYR A 637 14.53 18.51 -5.04
C TYR A 637 14.66 17.03 -5.44
N PRO A 638 15.84 16.41 -5.26
CA PRO A 638 16.07 15.04 -5.70
C PRO A 638 15.39 14.04 -4.76
N PHE A 639 15.18 12.81 -5.24
CA PHE A 639 14.81 11.64 -4.43
C PHE A 639 15.72 11.55 -3.19
N GLY A 640 15.13 11.32 -2.01
CA GLY A 640 15.83 11.28 -0.73
C GLY A 640 16.14 12.64 -0.11
N ALA A 641 15.81 13.77 -0.78
CA ALA A 641 15.99 15.10 -0.21
C ALA A 641 15.11 15.31 1.04
N GLY A 642 15.66 16.11 1.97
CA GLY A 642 14.99 16.53 3.19
C GLY A 642 16.02 17.06 4.19
N LEU A 643 15.65 18.08 4.94
CA LEU A 643 16.46 18.72 5.97
C LEU A 643 16.10 18.19 7.37
N SER A 644 16.93 18.56 8.35
CA SER A 644 16.75 18.27 9.76
C SER A 644 17.13 19.50 10.58
N TYR A 645 16.65 19.61 11.80
CA TYR A 645 17.11 20.63 12.77
C TYR A 645 18.45 20.28 13.42
N THR A 646 19.07 19.19 13.02
CA THR A 646 20.42 18.79 13.39
C THR A 646 21.23 18.45 12.14
N SER A 647 22.52 18.29 12.27
CA SER A 647 23.42 17.95 11.16
C SER A 647 23.92 16.52 11.30
N TYR A 648 24.10 15.85 10.18
CA TYR A 648 24.63 14.50 10.14
C TYR A 648 25.85 14.41 9.21
N SER A 649 26.76 13.49 9.50
CA SER A 649 27.88 13.15 8.61
C SER A 649 27.91 11.65 8.36
N PHE A 650 28.32 11.30 7.14
CA PHE A 650 28.62 9.93 6.74
C PHE A 650 30.11 9.71 6.84
N GLY A 651 30.51 8.74 7.66
CA GLY A 651 31.86 8.25 7.78
C GLY A 651 32.16 7.11 6.79
N ALA A 652 33.04 6.20 7.16
CA ALA A 652 33.44 5.11 6.29
C ALA A 652 32.24 4.17 5.96
N ILE A 653 32.16 3.77 4.70
CA ILE A 653 31.41 2.59 4.26
C ILE A 653 32.42 1.47 3.98
N THR A 654 32.17 0.28 4.51
CA THR A 654 33.05 -0.89 4.32
C THR A 654 32.22 -2.12 4.00
N ALA A 655 32.71 -2.96 3.11
CA ALA A 655 32.12 -4.25 2.81
C ALA A 655 32.75 -5.34 3.70
N ASP A 656 31.94 -6.31 4.15
CA ASP A 656 32.41 -7.45 4.93
C ASP A 656 33.39 -8.35 4.13
N LYS A 657 33.26 -8.34 2.79
CA LYS A 657 34.11 -9.06 1.85
C LYS A 657 34.41 -8.20 0.62
N ALA A 658 35.66 -8.18 0.17
CA ALA A 658 36.06 -7.50 -1.07
C ALA A 658 35.52 -8.20 -2.33
N ALA A 659 35.12 -9.48 -2.24
CA ALA A 659 34.55 -10.22 -3.34
C ALA A 659 33.47 -11.20 -2.84
N VAL A 660 32.39 -11.35 -3.61
CA VAL A 660 31.26 -12.24 -3.34
C VAL A 660 30.88 -13.02 -4.61
N ARG A 661 30.13 -14.13 -4.48
CA ARG A 661 29.51 -14.81 -5.62
C ARG A 661 28.25 -14.07 -6.06
N ALA A 662 27.84 -14.22 -7.30
CA ALA A 662 26.63 -13.59 -7.86
C ALA A 662 25.33 -13.87 -7.08
N GLY A 663 25.23 -15.03 -6.41
CA GLY A 663 24.07 -15.41 -5.57
C GLY A 663 24.18 -15.00 -4.09
N ASP A 664 25.31 -14.44 -3.66
CA ASP A 664 25.53 -14.06 -2.26
C ASP A 664 25.07 -12.63 -1.99
N ALA A 665 24.58 -12.39 -0.77
CA ALA A 665 24.30 -11.03 -0.32
C ALA A 665 25.62 -10.28 0.03
N VAL A 666 25.63 -8.96 -0.18
CA VAL A 666 26.73 -8.09 0.22
C VAL A 666 26.41 -7.47 1.58
N GLY A 667 27.24 -7.79 2.59
CA GLY A 667 27.18 -7.13 3.89
C GLY A 667 27.98 -5.82 3.87
N LEU A 668 27.35 -4.73 4.31
CA LEU A 668 27.95 -3.41 4.39
C LEU A 668 27.85 -2.84 5.80
N LYS A 669 28.85 -2.05 6.20
CA LYS A 669 28.86 -1.25 7.42
C LYS A 669 29.03 0.21 7.04
N VAL A 670 28.15 1.06 7.52
CA VAL A 670 28.17 2.51 7.30
C VAL A 670 28.29 3.19 8.65
N THR A 671 29.29 3.99 8.84
CA THR A 671 29.42 4.83 10.05
C THR A 671 28.69 6.15 9.82
N VAL A 672 27.82 6.53 10.74
CA VAL A 672 27.08 7.79 10.69
C VAL A 672 27.19 8.52 12.02
N SER A 673 27.22 9.85 11.99
CA SER A 673 27.30 10.69 13.19
C SER A 673 26.30 11.82 13.14
N ASN A 674 25.63 12.07 14.25
CA ASN A 674 24.91 13.31 14.49
C ASN A 674 25.93 14.37 14.97
N THR A 675 26.24 15.33 14.12
CA THR A 675 27.23 16.39 14.39
C THR A 675 26.60 17.66 14.96
N GLY A 676 25.27 17.71 15.07
CA GLY A 676 24.56 18.86 15.62
C GLY A 676 24.14 18.68 17.07
N GLY A 677 23.40 19.66 17.58
CA GLY A 677 23.03 19.77 19.01
C GLY A 677 21.69 19.17 19.40
N LYS A 678 20.92 18.57 18.46
CA LYS A 678 19.62 17.94 18.72
C LYS A 678 19.65 16.47 18.33
N ALA A 679 18.93 15.64 19.10
CA ALA A 679 18.67 14.27 18.68
C ALA A 679 17.76 14.24 17.43
N GLY A 680 17.87 13.21 16.62
CA GLY A 680 17.02 13.06 15.44
C GLY A 680 17.21 11.73 14.72
N ASP A 681 16.33 11.47 13.77
CA ASP A 681 16.34 10.26 12.97
C ASP A 681 17.01 10.53 11.62
N LEU A 682 17.93 9.65 11.26
CA LEU A 682 18.66 9.69 10.00
C LEU A 682 18.26 8.50 9.14
N VAL A 683 17.86 8.75 7.89
CA VAL A 683 17.77 7.73 6.85
C VAL A 683 19.18 7.49 6.29
N VAL A 684 19.62 6.24 6.27
CA VAL A 684 20.91 5.79 5.75
C VAL A 684 20.67 4.98 4.47
N PRO A 685 20.61 5.62 3.29
CA PRO A 685 20.47 4.93 2.02
C PRO A 685 21.82 4.44 1.53
N VAL A 686 21.83 3.29 0.85
CA VAL A 686 22.99 2.79 0.11
C VAL A 686 22.60 2.63 -1.35
N TYR A 687 23.37 3.26 -2.21
CA TYR A 687 23.22 3.19 -3.66
C TYR A 687 24.32 2.32 -4.26
N VAL A 688 24.04 1.72 -5.41
CA VAL A 688 25.01 0.98 -6.22
C VAL A 688 25.19 1.65 -7.57
N SER A 689 26.44 1.68 -8.03
CA SER A 689 26.82 2.02 -9.40
C SER A 689 27.76 0.96 -9.98
N ARG A 690 27.83 0.90 -11.30
CA ARG A 690 28.72 0.00 -12.04
C ARG A 690 29.42 0.76 -13.17
N PRO A 691 30.70 0.49 -13.40
CA PRO A 691 31.42 1.10 -14.54
C PRO A 691 30.98 0.49 -15.89
N ILE A 692 30.60 -0.77 -15.92
CA ILE A 692 30.21 -1.52 -17.13
C ILE A 692 29.07 -2.47 -16.77
N SER A 693 28.07 -2.58 -17.65
CA SER A 693 26.97 -3.56 -17.61
C SER A 693 26.68 -4.04 -19.03
N ASP A 694 26.15 -5.25 -19.17
CA ASP A 694 25.74 -5.82 -20.47
C ASP A 694 24.51 -5.08 -21.05
N VAL A 695 23.78 -4.35 -20.22
CA VAL A 695 22.59 -3.56 -20.60
C VAL A 695 22.62 -2.19 -19.95
N LEU A 696 21.89 -1.22 -20.49
CA LEU A 696 21.78 0.09 -19.85
C LEU A 696 21.14 -0.04 -18.47
N THR A 697 21.77 0.58 -17.48
CA THR A 697 21.25 0.68 -16.11
C THR A 697 21.29 2.15 -15.67
N PRO A 698 20.41 2.57 -14.75
CA PRO A 698 20.54 3.89 -14.13
C PRO A 698 21.94 4.09 -13.54
N ALA A 699 22.43 5.33 -13.54
CA ALA A 699 23.74 5.69 -13.01
C ALA A 699 23.92 5.22 -11.55
N THR A 700 22.86 5.32 -10.75
CA THR A 700 22.78 4.81 -9.38
C THR A 700 21.43 4.17 -9.11
N ARG A 701 21.41 3.13 -8.27
CA ARG A 701 20.18 2.48 -7.80
C ARG A 701 20.23 2.30 -6.29
N LEU A 702 19.12 2.59 -5.58
CA LEU A 702 18.98 2.24 -4.17
C LEU A 702 18.99 0.71 -4.01
N VAL A 703 19.83 0.19 -3.11
CA VAL A 703 19.97 -1.28 -2.91
C VAL A 703 19.82 -1.71 -1.46
N ALA A 704 19.88 -0.77 -0.54
CA ALA A 704 19.55 -0.98 0.87
C ALA A 704 19.30 0.37 1.55
N PHE A 705 18.50 0.39 2.59
CA PHE A 705 18.34 1.56 3.46
C PHE A 705 17.93 1.12 4.87
N THR A 706 18.10 2.04 5.81
CA THR A 706 17.53 1.92 7.17
C THR A 706 17.39 3.30 7.78
N LYS A 707 16.51 3.46 8.77
CA LYS A 707 16.34 4.68 9.57
C LYS A 707 16.91 4.42 10.97
N VAL A 708 17.68 5.35 11.51
CA VAL A 708 18.32 5.20 12.82
C VAL A 708 18.16 6.48 13.64
N HIS A 709 17.81 6.33 14.91
CA HIS A 709 17.80 7.43 15.86
C HIS A 709 19.23 7.68 16.38
N LEU A 710 19.67 8.95 16.40
CA LEU A 710 20.98 9.36 16.92
C LEU A 710 20.81 10.51 17.92
N ALA A 711 21.30 10.32 19.14
CA ALA A 711 21.43 11.42 20.08
C ALA A 711 22.42 12.49 19.56
N ALA A 712 22.35 13.70 20.11
CA ALA A 712 23.32 14.75 19.78
C ALA A 712 24.75 14.27 20.05
N GLY A 713 25.65 14.40 19.06
CA GLY A 713 27.04 13.96 19.14
C GLY A 713 27.25 12.44 19.01
N GLU A 714 26.17 11.64 18.87
CA GLU A 714 26.30 10.18 18.76
C GLU A 714 26.88 9.77 17.41
N THR A 715 27.80 8.80 17.46
CA THR A 715 28.32 8.09 16.29
C THR A 715 27.93 6.62 16.38
N ARG A 716 27.38 6.07 15.28
CA ARG A 716 26.93 4.68 15.19
C ARG A 716 27.39 4.02 13.90
N THR A 717 27.75 2.74 13.98
CA THR A 717 27.97 1.91 12.80
C THR A 717 26.72 1.11 12.50
N VAL A 718 26.12 1.34 11.36
CA VAL A 718 24.92 0.68 10.86
C VAL A 718 25.31 -0.47 9.95
N ARG A 719 24.68 -1.63 10.13
CA ARG A 719 24.86 -2.81 9.27
C ARG A 719 23.72 -2.91 8.28
N LEU A 720 24.05 -3.04 7.00
CA LEU A 720 23.12 -3.17 5.90
C LEU A 720 23.43 -4.43 5.11
N ARG A 721 22.41 -5.01 4.52
CA ARG A 721 22.54 -6.21 3.68
C ARG A 721 21.91 -5.95 2.33
N VAL A 722 22.71 -5.97 1.29
CA VAL A 722 22.26 -5.87 -0.10
C VAL A 722 21.94 -7.27 -0.60
N LEU A 723 20.69 -7.49 -0.99
CA LEU A 723 20.24 -8.78 -1.52
C LEU A 723 20.63 -8.90 -3.01
N PRO A 724 20.97 -10.11 -3.50
CA PRO A 724 21.33 -10.30 -4.92
C PRO A 724 20.26 -9.80 -5.90
N GLY A 725 18.97 -9.98 -5.57
CA GLY A 725 17.87 -9.53 -6.41
C GLY A 725 17.86 -8.03 -6.72
N THR A 726 18.39 -7.19 -5.80
CA THR A 726 18.48 -5.73 -6.03
C THR A 726 19.63 -5.33 -6.98
N LEU A 727 20.57 -6.25 -7.24
CA LEU A 727 21.67 -6.07 -8.15
C LEU A 727 21.39 -6.69 -9.53
N ALA A 728 20.36 -7.53 -9.64
CA ALA A 728 20.07 -8.27 -10.85
C ALA A 728 19.57 -7.35 -11.97
N VAL A 729 19.85 -7.77 -13.20
CA VAL A 729 19.36 -7.16 -14.44
C VAL A 729 18.84 -8.25 -15.39
N THR A 730 17.87 -7.88 -16.21
CA THR A 730 17.35 -8.75 -17.27
C THR A 730 18.24 -8.62 -18.50
N PRO A 731 18.94 -9.69 -18.93
CA PRO A 731 19.77 -9.67 -20.14
C PRO A 731 18.93 -9.70 -21.42
N GLY A 732 19.57 -9.82 -22.55
CA GLY A 732 18.96 -9.94 -23.86
C GLY A 732 18.95 -8.63 -24.63
N ASP A 733 18.46 -8.70 -25.86
CA ASP A 733 18.33 -7.57 -26.76
C ASP A 733 16.96 -6.87 -26.55
N LEU A 734 16.32 -6.39 -27.60
CA LEU A 734 15.04 -5.68 -27.54
C LEU A 734 13.92 -6.52 -26.92
N ASP A 735 13.98 -7.82 -27.03
CA ASP A 735 13.01 -8.76 -26.46
C ASP A 735 13.10 -8.92 -24.93
N GLY A 736 14.20 -8.43 -24.29
CA GLY A 736 14.44 -8.64 -22.87
C GLY A 736 14.45 -10.10 -22.46
N ALA A 737 14.90 -10.98 -23.37
CA ALA A 737 14.89 -12.43 -23.15
C ALA A 737 15.97 -12.87 -22.17
N GLY A 738 15.58 -13.76 -21.27
CA GLY A 738 16.48 -14.39 -20.31
C GLY A 738 16.05 -14.20 -18.86
N ALA A 739 16.61 -15.04 -17.98
CA ALA A 739 16.39 -14.91 -16.54
C ALA A 739 17.21 -13.76 -15.96
N GLN A 740 16.62 -13.00 -15.05
CA GLN A 740 17.36 -11.99 -14.28
C GLN A 740 18.60 -12.60 -13.64
N ARG A 741 19.71 -11.88 -13.72
CA ARG A 741 20.99 -12.33 -13.16
C ARG A 741 21.77 -11.16 -12.59
N VAL A 742 22.59 -11.45 -11.56
CA VAL A 742 23.64 -10.54 -11.08
C VAL A 742 24.84 -10.72 -11.98
N GLU A 743 25.25 -9.66 -12.64
CA GLU A 743 26.41 -9.70 -13.55
C GLU A 743 27.71 -9.72 -12.75
N ARG A 744 28.75 -10.39 -13.31
CA ARG A 744 30.09 -10.37 -12.73
C ARG A 744 30.77 -9.03 -12.97
N GLY A 745 31.72 -8.66 -12.10
CA GLY A 745 32.48 -7.43 -12.27
C GLY A 745 32.50 -6.56 -11.01
N ALA A 746 32.93 -5.33 -11.17
CA ALA A 746 33.07 -4.36 -10.09
C ALA A 746 31.72 -3.68 -9.81
N TYR A 747 31.42 -3.54 -8.53
CA TYR A 747 30.28 -2.78 -8.00
C TYR A 747 30.79 -1.75 -7.00
N THR A 748 30.32 -0.52 -7.07
CA THR A 748 30.60 0.53 -6.11
C THR A 748 29.34 0.82 -5.29
N PHE A 749 29.41 0.63 -3.98
CA PHE A 749 28.35 0.96 -3.04
C PHE A 749 28.65 2.30 -2.38
N SER A 750 27.70 3.23 -2.38
CA SER A 750 27.87 4.57 -1.83
C SER A 750 26.80 4.90 -0.78
N ALA A 751 27.21 5.65 0.26
CA ALA A 751 26.33 6.25 1.27
C ALA A 751 26.87 7.65 1.60
N GLY A 752 26.07 8.70 1.40
CA GLY A 752 26.55 10.07 1.40
C GLY A 752 27.64 10.25 0.33
N ASP A 753 28.77 10.83 0.73
CA ASP A 753 29.95 11.07 -0.11
C ASP A 753 31.00 9.93 -0.07
N LYS A 754 30.72 8.85 0.64
CA LYS A 754 31.62 7.71 0.85
C LYS A 754 31.24 6.51 -0.02
N SER A 755 32.26 5.73 -0.41
CA SER A 755 32.04 4.53 -1.23
C SER A 755 32.92 3.36 -0.84
N ALA A 756 32.48 2.16 -1.19
CA ALA A 756 33.21 0.89 -1.07
C ALA A 756 33.02 0.05 -2.34
N ALA A 757 34.11 -0.54 -2.81
CA ALA A 757 34.08 -1.42 -3.98
C ALA A 757 33.99 -2.89 -3.56
N VAL A 758 33.18 -3.66 -4.31
CA VAL A 758 33.06 -5.13 -4.16
C VAL A 758 33.06 -5.76 -5.55
N THR A 759 33.79 -6.85 -5.70
CA THR A 759 33.81 -7.63 -6.95
C THR A 759 32.85 -8.78 -6.86
N VAL A 760 31.93 -8.91 -7.80
CA VAL A 760 31.07 -10.09 -7.99
C VAL A 760 31.76 -11.07 -8.94
N ARG A 761 31.90 -12.36 -8.52
CA ARG A 761 32.59 -13.42 -9.25
C ARG A 761 31.66 -14.49 -9.74
#